data_aa8eb9e02056a8a27209b0ae8491e4c0
#
_entry.id   aa8eb9e02056a8a27209b0ae8491e4c0
#
_cell.length_a   1.000
_cell.length_b   1.000
_cell.length_c   1.000
_cell.angle_alpha   90.00
_cell.angle_beta   90.00
_cell.angle_gamma   90.00
#
_symmetry.space_group_name_H-M   'P 1'
#
loop_
_entity.id
_entity.type
_entity.pdbx_description
1 polymer ?
#
loop_
_entity_poly.entity_id
_entity_poly.type
_entity_poly.pdbx_seq_one_letter_code
_entity_poly.pdbx_strand_id
1 'polypeptide(L)'
;MKFGYFDDTNKEYVITSPKTPLPWINYLGSENFFSLISNTCGGYSFYKDAKLLRLTRYRYNNVPLDSNGHYYYIKDGDTIWNPGWMPSKTELDAYSCRHGMGYSVFKGTKNKLTAELTSFVPVGETCEVGKLSLTNESNETRNFSVFSYVEFCLWNAMDDMTNFQRNFSTGEVEIHGSALYHKTEYRERRNHYAVYAVNAPIAGFDTDRDSFLGAYGENSAPEVVVNGTSKNSVASGWAPIGSHHLEVSLAPGETKTYVFVLGYVENPVEEKWVGRAEDGVINRKRADELLSRFDTAEKADAALVKLKDYWNELLSHFTISSSEEKLDRMVNIWHQYQCMVTFNMSRSASYFESGIGRGMGFRDSCQDLLGFVHLIPDRARERILDIAATQFEDGSAYHQYQPLTKKGNSDIGSGFNDDPLWLIAGTAAYIKETSDYTILDEMTPYDSDASKATTFMEHLRRSFHYTMEHLGPHNLPLIGRADWNDCLNLNCFSTEPGESFQTFGPSEGPNAESVFIAGMFVRYGKDYAAICRHQGMTEEAELAEKAIAEMEKTVMDAGWDGEWYLRAYDHYKNKIGSKECEDGKIFIEPQGFCVIAEIGLEEGCCLKAMESVEKYLDTKYGIVLLQPPYHRYHVELGEISSYPPGYKENAGIFCHNNPWISIAETVIGRGNRAWQVYTRTCPAYIEDISEIHRTEPYVYSQMIAGKDAPNFGEAKNSWLTGTAAWTFLNVSQFILGIRPDYDGLTVDPCIPSKLDGFTAKRDFRGVSYHITVKNPNHVEKGVVSMIVDGQPVEGNTIPFSAEKKDVNVEVTMG
;
A
#
# COMPACT_ATOMS: atom_id res chain seq x y z
N MET A 1 -24.60 -1.68 8.38
CA MET A 1 -25.20 -1.18 7.11
C MET A 1 -24.16 -1.31 6.03
N LYS A 2 -24.56 -1.78 4.86
CA LYS A 2 -23.69 -1.89 3.68
C LYS A 2 -23.93 -0.72 2.75
N PHE A 3 -22.88 -0.27 2.08
CA PHE A 3 -22.92 0.78 1.05
C PHE A 3 -22.65 0.24 -0.35
N GLY A 4 -22.50 -1.08 -0.48
CA GLY A 4 -22.19 -1.76 -1.71
C GLY A 4 -22.12 -3.28 -1.55
N TYR A 5 -21.49 -3.94 -2.52
CA TYR A 5 -21.32 -5.41 -2.54
C TYR A 5 -20.15 -5.80 -3.46
N PHE A 6 -19.59 -6.99 -3.23
CA PHE A 6 -18.57 -7.58 -4.10
C PHE A 6 -19.19 -8.20 -5.35
N ASP A 7 -18.63 -7.91 -6.50
CA ASP A 7 -18.88 -8.60 -7.77
C ASP A 7 -17.63 -9.41 -8.14
N ASP A 8 -17.59 -10.66 -7.70
CA ASP A 8 -16.44 -11.54 -7.89
C ASP A 8 -16.21 -11.90 -9.36
N THR A 9 -17.27 -11.92 -10.18
CA THR A 9 -17.20 -12.22 -11.61
C THR A 9 -16.39 -11.16 -12.35
N ASN A 10 -16.65 -9.89 -12.05
CA ASN A 10 -15.96 -8.76 -12.66
C ASN A 10 -14.73 -8.32 -11.87
N LYS A 11 -14.47 -8.89 -10.69
CA LYS A 11 -13.45 -8.49 -9.74
C LYS A 11 -13.60 -7.01 -9.35
N GLU A 12 -14.80 -6.62 -9.00
CA GLU A 12 -15.17 -5.24 -8.63
C GLU A 12 -15.80 -5.19 -7.24
N TYR A 13 -15.68 -4.02 -6.60
CA TYR A 13 -16.57 -3.65 -5.52
C TYR A 13 -17.52 -2.57 -6.01
N VAL A 14 -18.83 -2.85 -5.92
CA VAL A 14 -19.90 -1.98 -6.41
C VAL A 14 -20.44 -1.15 -5.26
N ILE A 15 -20.25 0.16 -5.32
CA ILE A 15 -20.75 1.14 -4.34
C ILE A 15 -22.08 1.69 -4.86
N THR A 16 -23.12 1.59 -4.03
CA THR A 16 -24.50 1.96 -4.42
C THR A 16 -24.99 3.29 -3.86
N SER A 17 -24.15 3.97 -3.08
CA SER A 17 -24.43 5.30 -2.52
C SER A 17 -23.21 6.18 -2.61
N PRO A 18 -23.31 7.43 -3.10
CA PRO A 18 -22.18 8.36 -3.07
C PRO A 18 -21.81 8.80 -1.65
N LYS A 19 -22.73 8.65 -0.69
CA LYS A 19 -22.60 9.11 0.70
C LYS A 19 -22.01 8.00 1.59
N THR A 20 -20.84 7.49 1.24
CA THR A 20 -20.07 6.57 2.07
C THR A 20 -19.54 7.26 3.32
N PRO A 21 -19.23 6.54 4.41
CA PRO A 21 -18.78 7.17 5.68
C PRO A 21 -17.49 7.99 5.56
N LEU A 22 -16.61 7.59 4.63
CA LEU A 22 -15.41 8.29 4.17
C LEU A 22 -15.38 8.18 2.65
N PRO A 23 -14.58 8.98 1.92
CA PRO A 23 -14.32 8.69 0.52
C PRO A 23 -13.73 7.28 0.39
N TRP A 24 -14.34 6.42 -0.41
CA TRP A 24 -13.85 5.08 -0.70
C TRP A 24 -13.11 5.09 -2.02
N ILE A 25 -11.82 4.79 -1.98
CA ILE A 25 -10.90 5.06 -3.08
C ILE A 25 -10.43 3.81 -3.80
N ASN A 26 -9.88 4.06 -4.99
CA ASN A 26 -9.13 3.12 -5.77
C ASN A 26 -7.83 3.75 -6.27
N TYR A 27 -6.81 2.93 -6.47
CA TYR A 27 -5.55 3.33 -7.08
C TYR A 27 -5.50 2.85 -8.52
N LEU A 28 -5.18 3.74 -9.44
CA LEU A 28 -5.06 3.47 -10.86
C LEU A 28 -3.58 3.56 -11.25
N GLY A 29 -3.13 2.66 -12.12
CA GLY A 29 -1.73 2.62 -12.56
C GLY A 29 -0.95 1.44 -11.99
N SER A 30 0.14 1.11 -12.66
CA SER A 30 0.94 -0.08 -12.34
C SER A 30 2.45 0.15 -12.33
N GLU A 31 2.96 1.19 -12.99
CA GLU A 31 4.41 1.38 -13.19
C GLU A 31 4.89 2.78 -12.84
N ASN A 32 4.58 3.77 -13.66
CA ASN A 32 5.16 5.11 -13.55
C ASN A 32 4.11 6.21 -13.39
N PHE A 33 2.93 6.07 -13.99
CA PHE A 33 1.86 7.04 -13.86
C PHE A 33 0.75 6.46 -12.98
N PHE A 34 0.31 7.26 -12.03
CA PHE A 34 -0.67 6.85 -11.04
C PHE A 34 -1.74 7.92 -10.85
N SER A 35 -2.95 7.45 -10.57
CA SER A 35 -4.06 8.28 -10.14
C SER A 35 -4.76 7.64 -8.94
N LEU A 36 -5.18 8.45 -8.00
CA LEU A 36 -6.04 8.05 -6.90
C LEU A 36 -7.41 8.63 -7.18
N ILE A 37 -8.45 7.82 -7.04
CA ILE A 37 -9.82 8.27 -7.31
C ILE A 37 -10.78 7.73 -6.26
N SER A 38 -11.62 8.60 -5.71
CA SER A 38 -12.67 8.21 -4.77
C SER A 38 -13.95 7.79 -5.48
N ASN A 39 -14.88 7.22 -4.73
CA ASN A 39 -16.20 6.88 -5.25
C ASN A 39 -17.00 8.07 -5.78
N THR A 40 -16.56 9.30 -5.55
CA THR A 40 -17.18 10.53 -6.03
C THR A 40 -16.27 11.36 -6.94
N CYS A 41 -15.26 10.72 -7.57
CA CYS A 41 -14.29 11.31 -8.51
C CYS A 41 -13.29 12.30 -7.87
N GLY A 42 -13.14 12.30 -6.55
CA GLY A 42 -12.07 13.04 -5.87
C GLY A 42 -10.73 12.34 -6.02
N GLY A 43 -9.63 13.07 -5.98
CA GLY A 43 -8.30 12.49 -6.07
C GLY A 43 -7.29 13.32 -6.83
N TYR A 44 -6.18 12.69 -7.22
CA TYR A 44 -5.09 13.36 -7.93
C TYR A 44 -4.24 12.38 -8.74
N SER A 45 -3.50 12.93 -9.71
CA SER A 45 -2.61 12.15 -10.58
C SER A 45 -1.18 12.65 -10.46
N PHE A 46 -0.21 11.74 -10.61
CA PHE A 46 1.21 12.05 -10.58
C PHE A 46 2.04 11.06 -11.42
N TYR A 47 3.25 11.48 -11.79
CA TYR A 47 4.24 10.66 -12.47
C TYR A 47 5.37 10.32 -11.50
N LYS A 48 5.63 9.05 -11.24
CA LYS A 48 6.66 8.46 -10.35
C LYS A 48 6.65 8.94 -8.89
N ASP A 49 6.53 10.23 -8.64
CA ASP A 49 6.63 10.82 -7.31
C ASP A 49 5.50 11.82 -7.05
N ALA A 50 4.70 11.54 -6.01
CA ALA A 50 3.55 12.36 -5.66
C ALA A 50 3.90 13.70 -5.03
N LYS A 51 5.15 13.91 -4.60
CA LYS A 51 5.63 15.18 -4.02
C LYS A 51 6.20 16.11 -5.09
N LEU A 52 7.00 15.58 -6.03
CA LEU A 52 7.82 16.37 -6.96
C LEU A 52 7.30 16.36 -8.40
N LEU A 53 6.49 15.37 -8.78
CA LEU A 53 5.93 15.24 -10.14
C LEU A 53 4.41 15.07 -10.11
N ARG A 54 3.73 15.79 -9.23
CA ARG A 54 2.28 15.82 -9.12
C ARG A 54 1.67 16.68 -10.22
N LEU A 55 0.73 16.11 -10.98
CA LEU A 55 0.01 16.83 -12.04
C LEU A 55 -1.13 17.65 -11.47
N THR A 56 -2.04 16.99 -10.77
CA THR A 56 -3.28 17.60 -10.31
C THR A 56 -3.25 17.91 -8.82
N ARG A 57 -3.99 18.91 -8.44
CA ARG A 57 -4.05 19.42 -7.09
C ARG A 57 -4.90 18.54 -6.20
N TYR A 58 -4.44 18.33 -4.95
CA TYR A 58 -5.17 17.61 -3.92
C TYR A 58 -4.83 18.13 -2.53
N ARG A 59 -5.85 18.38 -1.71
CA ARG A 59 -5.72 18.73 -0.30
C ARG A 59 -6.75 17.97 0.51
N TYR A 60 -6.28 17.02 1.30
CA TYR A 60 -7.13 16.33 2.26
C TYR A 60 -7.12 17.08 3.60
N ASN A 61 -8.28 17.41 4.11
CA ASN A 61 -8.44 18.19 5.34
C ASN A 61 -9.03 17.35 6.49
N ASN A 62 -8.91 16.03 6.39
CA ASN A 62 -9.36 15.04 7.38
C ASN A 62 -10.88 15.06 7.69
N VAL A 63 -11.68 15.61 6.81
CA VAL A 63 -13.14 15.47 6.80
C VAL A 63 -13.56 14.82 5.49
N PRO A 64 -14.70 14.14 5.41
CA PRO A 64 -15.16 13.49 4.18
C PRO A 64 -15.66 14.53 3.16
N LEU A 65 -14.80 15.48 2.82
CA LEU A 65 -14.93 16.44 1.74
C LEU A 65 -14.05 16.00 0.60
N ASP A 66 -14.64 15.69 -0.49
CA ASP A 66 -14.01 15.26 -1.71
C ASP A 66 -14.04 16.43 -2.68
N SER A 67 -13.21 17.45 -2.42
CA SER A 67 -13.30 18.75 -3.07
C SER A 67 -12.32 18.99 -4.22
N ASN A 68 -11.34 18.09 -4.39
CA ASN A 68 -10.42 18.12 -5.51
C ASN A 68 -10.51 16.80 -6.28
N GLY A 69 -10.60 16.86 -7.61
CA GLY A 69 -10.73 15.68 -8.44
C GLY A 69 -10.84 15.98 -9.91
N HIS A 70 -11.23 14.97 -10.67
CA HIS A 70 -11.45 15.03 -12.10
C HIS A 70 -12.95 15.04 -12.35
N TYR A 71 -13.53 16.19 -12.61
CA TYR A 71 -14.97 16.37 -12.64
C TYR A 71 -15.51 16.58 -14.06
N TYR A 72 -16.72 16.10 -14.28
CA TYR A 72 -17.51 16.32 -15.50
C TYR A 72 -18.88 16.83 -15.07
N TYR A 73 -19.12 18.11 -15.33
CA TYR A 73 -20.41 18.74 -15.09
C TYR A 73 -21.30 18.54 -16.29
N ILE A 74 -22.54 18.13 -16.05
CA ILE A 74 -23.59 18.07 -17.04
C ILE A 74 -24.61 19.16 -16.70
N LYS A 75 -24.80 20.10 -17.61
CA LYS A 75 -25.78 21.18 -17.50
C LYS A 75 -26.91 20.92 -18.46
N ASP A 76 -28.06 20.50 -17.92
CA ASP A 76 -29.26 20.17 -18.65
C ASP A 76 -30.41 21.11 -18.19
N GLY A 77 -30.68 22.12 -18.98
CA GLY A 77 -31.49 23.26 -18.56
C GLY A 77 -30.89 23.94 -17.35
N ASP A 78 -31.68 24.08 -16.27
CA ASP A 78 -31.23 24.66 -15.01
C ASP A 78 -30.58 23.65 -14.06
N THR A 79 -30.58 22.36 -14.43
CA THR A 79 -30.01 21.30 -13.61
C THR A 79 -28.53 21.11 -13.91
N ILE A 80 -27.69 21.20 -12.88
CA ILE A 80 -26.25 20.90 -12.94
C ILE A 80 -26.00 19.67 -12.10
N TRP A 81 -25.35 18.68 -12.65
CA TRP A 81 -25.04 17.43 -11.96
C TRP A 81 -23.75 16.78 -12.47
N ASN A 82 -23.25 15.78 -11.74
CA ASN A 82 -22.03 15.06 -12.08
C ASN A 82 -22.29 13.54 -11.98
N PRO A 83 -21.68 12.70 -12.85
CA PRO A 83 -21.89 11.25 -12.79
C PRO A 83 -21.42 10.62 -11.45
N GLY A 84 -20.39 11.19 -10.82
CA GLY A 84 -19.89 10.79 -9.50
C GLY A 84 -20.58 11.50 -8.32
N TRP A 85 -21.64 12.29 -8.54
CA TRP A 85 -22.35 13.11 -7.54
C TRP A 85 -21.60 14.39 -7.10
N MET A 86 -20.30 14.29 -6.74
CA MET A 86 -19.48 15.48 -6.46
C MET A 86 -19.01 16.14 -7.76
N PRO A 87 -18.72 17.45 -7.75
CA PRO A 87 -18.84 18.37 -6.62
C PRO A 87 -20.19 19.08 -6.49
N SER A 88 -21.11 18.94 -7.47
CA SER A 88 -22.40 19.64 -7.46
C SER A 88 -23.33 19.15 -6.34
N LYS A 89 -23.19 17.91 -5.89
CA LYS A 89 -24.03 17.26 -4.86
C LYS A 89 -25.51 17.21 -5.23
N THR A 90 -25.83 17.36 -6.50
CA THR A 90 -27.20 17.21 -7.00
C THR A 90 -27.65 15.77 -6.83
N GLU A 91 -28.78 15.52 -6.18
CA GLU A 91 -29.31 14.18 -5.98
C GLU A 91 -29.60 13.53 -7.33
N LEU A 92 -29.01 12.35 -7.52
CA LEU A 92 -29.17 11.53 -8.72
C LEU A 92 -30.36 10.59 -8.60
N ASP A 93 -31.00 10.28 -9.73
CA ASP A 93 -32.09 9.31 -9.78
C ASP A 93 -31.57 7.89 -9.64
N ALA A 94 -30.32 7.64 -10.09
CA ALA A 94 -29.57 6.41 -9.87
C ALA A 94 -28.08 6.73 -9.78
N TYR A 95 -27.36 5.96 -8.96
CA TYR A 95 -25.91 6.09 -8.77
C TYR A 95 -25.27 4.73 -8.54
N SER A 96 -24.12 4.50 -9.17
CA SER A 96 -23.21 3.44 -8.79
C SER A 96 -21.76 3.85 -9.10
N CYS A 97 -20.85 3.39 -8.27
CA CYS A 97 -19.42 3.40 -8.55
C CYS A 97 -18.89 1.97 -8.45
N ARG A 98 -18.13 1.54 -9.45
CA ARG A 98 -17.48 0.23 -9.48
C ARG A 98 -15.97 0.43 -9.45
N HIS A 99 -15.33 -0.01 -8.38
CA HIS A 99 -13.87 -0.06 -8.27
C HIS A 99 -13.38 -1.45 -8.65
N GLY A 100 -12.66 -1.50 -9.76
CA GLY A 100 -12.03 -2.72 -10.27
C GLY A 100 -10.50 -2.64 -10.21
N MET A 101 -9.85 -3.63 -10.78
CA MET A 101 -8.40 -3.76 -10.80
C MET A 101 -7.78 -2.71 -11.72
N GLY A 102 -7.35 -1.58 -11.16
CA GLY A 102 -6.71 -0.47 -11.88
C GLY A 102 -7.66 0.43 -12.68
N TYR A 103 -8.96 0.32 -12.49
CA TYR A 103 -9.97 1.18 -13.11
C TYR A 103 -11.15 1.45 -12.19
N SER A 104 -11.90 2.51 -12.48
CA SER A 104 -13.15 2.83 -11.78
C SER A 104 -14.23 3.28 -12.78
N VAL A 105 -15.47 2.89 -12.52
CA VAL A 105 -16.61 3.25 -13.38
C VAL A 105 -17.67 3.94 -12.52
N PHE A 106 -18.03 5.16 -12.89
CA PHE A 106 -19.05 5.98 -12.26
C PHE A 106 -20.26 6.06 -13.17
N LYS A 107 -21.41 5.66 -12.67
CA LYS A 107 -22.66 5.75 -13.44
C LYS A 107 -23.69 6.55 -12.66
N GLY A 108 -24.05 7.69 -13.19
CA GLY A 108 -25.08 8.57 -12.65
C GLY A 108 -26.22 8.74 -13.64
N THR A 109 -27.46 8.78 -13.15
CA THR A 109 -28.64 9.12 -13.96
C THR A 109 -29.38 10.29 -13.34
N LYS A 110 -29.73 11.28 -14.16
CA LYS A 110 -30.58 12.40 -13.76
C LYS A 110 -31.56 12.74 -14.88
N ASN A 111 -32.85 12.83 -14.55
CA ASN A 111 -33.90 13.18 -15.51
C ASN A 111 -33.87 12.35 -16.82
N LYS A 112 -33.63 11.04 -16.74
CA LYS A 112 -33.48 10.11 -17.88
C LYS A 112 -32.29 10.44 -18.81
N LEU A 113 -31.30 11.13 -18.31
CA LEU A 113 -30.01 11.26 -18.94
C LEU A 113 -28.99 10.49 -18.10
N THR A 114 -28.35 9.49 -18.67
CA THR A 114 -27.35 8.66 -17.98
C THR A 114 -25.96 9.01 -18.46
N ALA A 115 -25.04 9.21 -17.53
CA ALA A 115 -23.62 9.39 -17.78
C ALA A 115 -22.84 8.24 -17.13
N GLU A 116 -21.99 7.59 -17.91
CA GLU A 116 -21.07 6.57 -17.44
C GLU A 116 -19.63 7.01 -17.74
N LEU A 117 -18.85 7.23 -16.68
CA LEU A 117 -17.45 7.61 -16.76
C LEU A 117 -16.58 6.41 -16.33
N THR A 118 -15.71 5.94 -17.23
CA THR A 118 -14.67 4.97 -16.92
C THR A 118 -13.33 5.69 -16.85
N SER A 119 -12.69 5.67 -15.67
CA SER A 119 -11.35 6.24 -15.44
C SER A 119 -10.34 5.12 -15.21
N PHE A 120 -9.21 5.15 -15.92
CA PHE A 120 -8.12 4.19 -15.77
C PHE A 120 -6.79 4.76 -16.28
N VAL A 121 -5.70 4.13 -15.84
CA VAL A 121 -4.35 4.37 -16.37
C VAL A 121 -3.97 3.19 -17.24
N PRO A 122 -3.79 3.37 -18.56
CA PRO A 122 -3.42 2.29 -19.47
C PRO A 122 -2.02 1.72 -19.14
N VAL A 123 -1.84 0.43 -19.32
CA VAL A 123 -0.57 -0.26 -19.04
C VAL A 123 0.55 0.29 -19.92
N GLY A 124 1.64 0.74 -19.27
CA GLY A 124 2.83 1.28 -19.94
C GLY A 124 2.71 2.73 -20.41
N GLU A 125 1.61 3.43 -20.10
CA GLU A 125 1.37 4.80 -20.53
C GLU A 125 1.59 5.82 -19.40
N THR A 126 1.76 7.08 -19.78
CA THR A 126 1.97 8.20 -18.86
C THR A 126 0.75 9.12 -18.79
N CYS A 127 -0.43 8.54 -18.78
CA CYS A 127 -1.69 9.28 -18.75
C CYS A 127 -2.81 8.54 -18.06
N GLU A 128 -3.79 9.29 -17.60
CA GLU A 128 -5.12 8.81 -17.22
C GLU A 128 -6.09 9.03 -18.37
N VAL A 129 -6.93 8.03 -18.63
CA VAL A 129 -7.99 8.08 -19.64
C VAL A 129 -9.34 8.10 -18.95
N GLY A 130 -10.15 9.11 -19.25
CA GLY A 130 -11.55 9.24 -18.85
C GLY A 130 -12.47 9.03 -20.04
N LYS A 131 -13.11 7.86 -20.15
CA LYS A 131 -14.12 7.58 -21.16
C LYS A 131 -15.50 7.93 -20.63
N LEU A 132 -16.13 8.97 -21.16
CA LEU A 132 -17.46 9.44 -20.76
C LEU A 132 -18.50 9.09 -21.84
N SER A 133 -19.44 8.21 -21.49
CA SER A 133 -20.57 7.85 -22.34
C SER A 133 -21.86 8.49 -21.82
N LEU A 134 -22.58 9.18 -22.68
CA LEU A 134 -23.82 9.92 -22.38
C LEU A 134 -24.96 9.30 -23.17
N THR A 135 -26.02 8.84 -22.45
CA THR A 135 -27.16 8.14 -23.05
C THR A 135 -28.47 8.89 -22.74
N ASN A 136 -29.26 9.18 -23.76
CA ASN A 136 -30.58 9.75 -23.59
C ASN A 136 -31.63 8.64 -23.48
N GLU A 137 -32.13 8.39 -22.27
CA GLU A 137 -33.19 7.39 -21.99
C GLU A 137 -34.61 7.99 -22.06
N SER A 138 -34.76 9.26 -22.52
CA SER A 138 -36.01 9.93 -22.70
C SER A 138 -36.58 9.70 -24.10
N ASN A 139 -37.84 10.13 -24.32
CA ASN A 139 -38.50 10.04 -25.62
C ASN A 139 -38.35 11.32 -26.47
N GLU A 140 -37.52 12.26 -26.02
CA GLU A 140 -37.31 13.56 -26.67
C GLU A 140 -35.83 13.76 -26.94
N THR A 141 -35.49 14.55 -27.98
CA THR A 141 -34.14 14.98 -28.19
C THR A 141 -33.69 15.88 -27.06
N ARG A 142 -32.52 15.57 -26.47
CA ARG A 142 -31.94 16.34 -25.36
C ARG A 142 -30.75 17.13 -25.85
N ASN A 143 -30.75 18.43 -25.53
CA ASN A 143 -29.63 19.33 -25.76
C ASN A 143 -29.10 19.83 -24.41
N PHE A 144 -27.83 19.64 -24.19
CA PHE A 144 -27.17 19.96 -22.90
C PHE A 144 -25.70 20.22 -23.10
N SER A 145 -25.06 20.81 -22.12
CA SER A 145 -23.62 21.10 -22.17
C SER A 145 -22.86 20.21 -21.17
N VAL A 146 -21.62 19.85 -21.53
CA VAL A 146 -20.68 19.14 -20.65
C VAL A 146 -19.44 20.01 -20.44
N PHE A 147 -19.05 20.16 -19.17
CA PHE A 147 -17.81 20.86 -18.81
C PHE A 147 -16.90 19.88 -18.07
N SER A 148 -15.72 19.60 -18.60
CA SER A 148 -14.68 18.89 -17.85
C SER A 148 -13.96 19.84 -16.91
N TYR A 149 -13.33 19.30 -15.86
CA TYR A 149 -12.55 20.11 -14.93
C TYR A 149 -11.45 19.30 -14.27
N VAL A 150 -10.22 19.82 -14.35
CA VAL A 150 -9.07 19.39 -13.54
C VAL A 150 -8.33 20.64 -13.06
N GLU A 151 -7.78 20.61 -11.85
CA GLU A 151 -6.93 21.68 -11.32
C GLU A 151 -5.49 21.20 -11.20
N PHE A 152 -4.54 21.98 -11.77
CA PHE A 152 -3.14 21.57 -11.81
C PHE A 152 -2.38 22.00 -10.55
N CYS A 153 -1.56 21.08 -10.05
CA CYS A 153 -0.55 21.34 -9.04
C CYS A 153 0.72 21.97 -9.64
N LEU A 154 1.07 21.58 -10.87
CA LEU A 154 2.32 21.92 -11.55
C LEU A 154 3.55 21.51 -10.71
N TRP A 155 3.60 20.22 -10.37
CA TRP A 155 4.71 19.40 -9.94
C TRP A 155 4.97 19.38 -8.43
N ASN A 156 5.27 20.50 -7.77
CA ASN A 156 5.65 20.49 -6.37
C ASN A 156 4.43 20.56 -5.44
N ALA A 157 4.10 19.43 -4.83
CA ALA A 157 2.96 19.32 -3.94
C ALA A 157 3.12 20.10 -2.62
N MET A 158 4.35 20.29 -2.13
CA MET A 158 4.61 21.09 -0.93
C MET A 158 4.36 22.58 -1.20
N ASP A 159 4.80 23.09 -2.34
CA ASP A 159 4.54 24.47 -2.75
C ASP A 159 3.03 24.68 -2.92
N ASP A 160 2.32 23.72 -3.52
CA ASP A 160 0.85 23.77 -3.66
C ASP A 160 0.13 23.79 -2.31
N MET A 161 0.62 23.06 -1.32
CA MET A 161 -0.01 22.96 -0.01
C MET A 161 0.17 24.23 0.82
N THR A 162 1.26 24.95 0.63
CA THR A 162 1.59 26.18 1.36
C THR A 162 1.07 27.39 0.61
N ASN A 163 0.13 28.15 1.18
CA ASN A 163 -0.52 29.29 0.51
C ASN A 163 0.47 30.31 -0.04
N PHE A 164 1.53 30.63 0.70
CA PHE A 164 2.55 31.56 0.22
C PHE A 164 3.35 30.99 -0.96
N GLN A 165 3.80 29.74 -0.82
CA GLN A 165 4.60 29.08 -1.86
C GLN A 165 3.80 28.81 -3.13
N ARG A 166 2.47 28.58 -3.00
CA ARG A 166 1.57 28.43 -4.14
C ARG A 166 1.65 29.59 -5.12
N ASN A 167 1.86 30.81 -4.64
CA ASN A 167 1.98 31.99 -5.50
C ASN A 167 3.23 31.99 -6.37
N PHE A 168 4.20 31.09 -6.13
CA PHE A 168 5.37 30.90 -6.97
C PHE A 168 5.20 29.75 -7.98
N SER A 169 4.16 28.93 -7.86
CA SER A 169 3.82 27.90 -8.85
C SER A 169 3.10 28.56 -10.02
N THR A 170 3.87 29.24 -10.86
CA THR A 170 3.37 29.97 -12.03
C THR A 170 3.58 29.15 -13.29
N GLY A 171 2.60 29.11 -14.16
CA GLY A 171 2.63 28.37 -15.40
C GLY A 171 2.14 29.17 -16.59
N GLU A 172 2.33 28.62 -17.75
CA GLU A 172 1.80 29.10 -19.01
C GLU A 172 1.01 27.98 -19.68
N VAL A 173 0.03 28.36 -20.49
CA VAL A 173 -0.79 27.41 -21.22
C VAL A 173 -0.70 27.66 -22.73
N GLU A 174 -0.63 26.57 -23.47
CA GLU A 174 -0.83 26.58 -24.92
C GLU A 174 -2.09 25.79 -25.26
N ILE A 175 -2.84 26.24 -26.26
CA ILE A 175 -4.10 25.65 -26.67
C ILE A 175 -4.05 25.31 -28.15
N HIS A 176 -4.29 24.03 -28.48
CA HIS A 176 -4.31 23.56 -29.84
C HIS A 176 -5.49 22.63 -30.10
N GLY A 177 -6.53 23.15 -30.76
CA GLY A 177 -7.80 22.41 -30.88
C GLY A 177 -8.43 22.15 -29.55
N SER A 178 -8.60 20.88 -29.21
CA SER A 178 -9.14 20.43 -27.92
C SER A 178 -8.05 20.07 -26.90
N ALA A 179 -6.78 20.30 -27.19
CA ALA A 179 -5.67 19.99 -26.29
C ALA A 179 -5.17 21.25 -25.57
N LEU A 180 -5.09 21.15 -24.25
CA LEU A 180 -4.59 22.17 -23.32
C LEU A 180 -3.24 21.68 -22.78
N TYR A 181 -2.18 22.47 -22.93
CA TYR A 181 -0.83 22.14 -22.51
C TYR A 181 -0.41 23.11 -21.42
N HIS A 182 -0.07 22.59 -20.25
CA HIS A 182 0.45 23.38 -19.13
C HIS A 182 1.92 23.14 -18.92
N LYS A 183 2.72 24.18 -18.91
CA LYS A 183 4.15 24.18 -18.64
C LYS A 183 4.51 25.15 -17.55
N THR A 184 5.63 24.91 -16.87
CA THR A 184 6.23 25.86 -15.94
C THR A 184 7.74 25.81 -16.04
N GLU A 185 8.37 26.98 -15.99
CA GLU A 185 9.82 27.14 -15.99
C GLU A 185 10.33 27.51 -14.58
N TYR A 186 9.48 28.03 -13.74
CA TYR A 186 9.86 28.45 -12.39
C TYR A 186 10.12 27.21 -11.52
N ARG A 187 11.29 27.16 -10.89
CA ARG A 187 11.79 26.02 -10.11
C ARG A 187 11.94 24.70 -10.87
N GLU A 188 11.20 24.51 -11.94
CA GLU A 188 11.21 23.33 -12.79
C GLU A 188 11.84 23.65 -14.15
N ARG A 189 13.16 23.62 -14.22
CA ARG A 189 13.91 23.85 -15.49
C ARG A 189 14.00 22.60 -16.33
N ARG A 190 12.96 21.76 -16.26
CA ARG A 190 12.92 20.52 -16.99
C ARG A 190 12.12 20.67 -18.28
N ASN A 191 12.06 19.62 -19.03
CA ASN A 191 11.49 19.53 -20.37
C ASN A 191 10.16 18.76 -20.36
N HIS A 192 9.48 18.67 -19.22
CA HIS A 192 8.18 18.04 -19.06
C HIS A 192 7.05 19.07 -18.98
N TYR A 193 5.86 18.62 -19.35
CA TYR A 193 4.63 19.38 -19.29
C TYR A 193 3.42 18.47 -19.14
N ALA A 194 2.28 19.03 -18.71
CA ALA A 194 1.00 18.35 -18.66
C ALA A 194 0.18 18.62 -19.92
N VAL A 195 -0.56 17.62 -20.38
CA VAL A 195 -1.55 17.76 -21.46
C VAL A 195 -2.91 17.26 -20.98
N TYR A 196 -3.96 18.02 -21.28
CA TYR A 196 -5.35 17.62 -21.06
C TYR A 196 -6.16 17.85 -22.35
N ALA A 197 -6.71 16.78 -22.90
CA ALA A 197 -7.36 16.82 -24.21
C ALA A 197 -8.64 15.99 -24.23
N VAL A 198 -9.53 16.28 -25.19
CA VAL A 198 -10.71 15.47 -25.52
C VAL A 198 -10.73 15.18 -27.02
N ASN A 199 -11.21 14.00 -27.39
CA ASN A 199 -11.28 13.51 -28.78
C ASN A 199 -12.44 14.11 -29.60
N ALA A 200 -12.90 15.32 -29.28
CA ALA A 200 -14.01 15.98 -29.95
C ALA A 200 -13.73 17.48 -30.14
N PRO A 201 -14.37 18.12 -31.15
CA PRO A 201 -14.39 19.57 -31.21
C PRO A 201 -15.05 20.15 -29.96
N ILE A 202 -14.49 21.22 -29.43
CA ILE A 202 -14.98 21.94 -28.27
C ILE A 202 -15.71 23.22 -28.64
N ALA A 203 -16.75 23.56 -27.91
CA ALA A 203 -17.46 24.83 -28.03
C ALA A 203 -16.70 25.98 -27.36
N GLY A 204 -15.85 25.63 -26.37
CA GLY A 204 -14.99 26.56 -25.65
C GLY A 204 -14.11 25.82 -24.65
N PHE A 205 -13.31 26.59 -23.93
CA PHE A 205 -12.41 26.11 -22.89
C PHE A 205 -12.24 27.14 -21.78
N ASP A 206 -11.70 26.71 -20.63
CA ASP A 206 -11.18 27.61 -19.61
C ASP A 206 -9.93 27.00 -18.99
N THR A 207 -8.91 27.82 -18.78
CA THR A 207 -7.65 27.39 -18.19
C THR A 207 -7.27 28.20 -16.95
N ASP A 208 -8.05 29.24 -16.62
CA ASP A 208 -7.92 30.04 -15.42
C ASP A 208 -9.04 29.71 -14.41
N ARG A 209 -8.65 29.36 -13.20
CA ARG A 209 -9.56 28.91 -12.14
C ARG A 209 -10.54 30.01 -11.71
N ASP A 210 -10.04 31.23 -11.52
CA ASP A 210 -10.86 32.32 -11.01
C ASP A 210 -11.89 32.75 -12.04
N SER A 211 -11.53 32.71 -13.32
CA SER A 211 -12.46 32.92 -14.44
C SER A 211 -13.54 31.83 -14.51
N PHE A 212 -13.16 30.57 -14.27
CA PHE A 212 -14.07 29.43 -14.32
C PHE A 212 -15.06 29.43 -13.16
N LEU A 213 -14.57 29.58 -11.93
CA LEU A 213 -15.39 29.53 -10.72
C LEU A 213 -16.23 30.82 -10.54
N GLY A 214 -15.68 31.98 -10.91
CA GLY A 214 -16.22 33.28 -10.58
C GLY A 214 -15.78 33.76 -9.17
N ALA A 215 -15.98 35.05 -8.91
CA ALA A 215 -15.64 35.66 -7.64
C ALA A 215 -16.51 35.06 -6.51
N TYR A 216 -15.84 34.51 -5.47
CA TYR A 216 -16.47 33.74 -4.40
C TYR A 216 -17.22 32.48 -4.85
N GLY A 217 -16.98 32.00 -6.07
CA GLY A 217 -17.57 30.78 -6.60
C GLY A 217 -16.91 29.53 -6.04
N GLU A 218 -17.65 28.43 -6.07
CA GLU A 218 -17.22 27.11 -5.58
C GLU A 218 -17.31 26.05 -6.68
N ASN A 219 -16.57 24.98 -6.51
CA ASN A 219 -16.64 23.81 -7.42
C ASN A 219 -18.05 23.20 -7.50
N SER A 220 -18.90 23.40 -6.50
CA SER A 220 -20.29 22.92 -6.50
C SER A 220 -21.17 23.59 -7.58
N ALA A 221 -20.87 24.84 -7.93
CA ALA A 221 -21.63 25.61 -8.91
C ALA A 221 -20.73 26.67 -9.60
N PRO A 222 -19.76 26.26 -10.43
CA PRO A 222 -18.88 27.20 -11.14
C PRO A 222 -19.66 28.16 -12.00
N GLU A 223 -19.27 29.43 -12.02
CA GLU A 223 -19.96 30.48 -12.80
C GLU A 223 -20.08 30.11 -14.28
N VAL A 224 -19.03 29.57 -14.88
CA VAL A 224 -19.02 29.13 -16.28
C VAL A 224 -20.08 28.05 -16.52
N VAL A 225 -20.19 27.08 -15.61
CA VAL A 225 -21.19 25.99 -15.74
C VAL A 225 -22.60 26.53 -15.51
N VAL A 226 -22.79 27.38 -14.52
CA VAL A 226 -24.11 28.01 -14.24
C VAL A 226 -24.59 28.80 -15.47
N ASN A 227 -23.70 29.57 -16.08
CA ASN A 227 -24.03 30.38 -17.25
C ASN A 227 -24.12 29.54 -18.54
N GLY A 228 -23.58 28.32 -18.53
CA GLY A 228 -23.57 27.42 -19.72
C GLY A 228 -22.67 27.89 -20.86
N THR A 229 -21.66 28.70 -20.55
CA THR A 229 -20.77 29.26 -21.60
C THR A 229 -19.37 29.47 -21.05
N SER A 230 -18.36 28.89 -21.73
CA SER A 230 -16.94 29.12 -21.43
C SER A 230 -16.53 30.55 -21.73
N LYS A 231 -15.59 31.06 -20.93
CA LYS A 231 -15.00 32.40 -21.11
C LYS A 231 -13.79 32.39 -22.05
N ASN A 232 -13.31 31.20 -22.44
CA ASN A 232 -12.06 30.98 -23.17
C ASN A 232 -10.87 31.64 -22.46
N SER A 233 -10.85 31.53 -21.16
CA SER A 233 -9.79 32.10 -20.32
C SER A 233 -8.47 31.39 -20.53
N VAL A 234 -7.37 32.17 -20.57
CA VAL A 234 -6.01 31.68 -20.72
C VAL A 234 -5.22 32.03 -19.48
N ALA A 235 -4.83 31.00 -18.71
CA ALA A 235 -3.99 31.18 -17.53
C ALA A 235 -2.57 31.61 -17.94
N SER A 236 -2.13 32.71 -17.36
CA SER A 236 -0.74 33.16 -17.42
C SER A 236 -0.32 33.54 -16.01
N GLY A 237 0.38 32.65 -15.34
CA GLY A 237 0.77 32.79 -13.95
C GLY A 237 0.08 31.81 -13.03
N TRP A 238 -0.95 32.23 -12.28
CA TRP A 238 -1.53 31.46 -11.17
C TRP A 238 -2.76 30.64 -11.51
N ALA A 239 -3.10 29.70 -10.60
CA ALA A 239 -4.35 28.97 -10.56
C ALA A 239 -4.73 28.22 -11.87
N PRO A 240 -3.80 27.44 -12.47
CA PRO A 240 -4.05 26.77 -13.73
C PRO A 240 -5.05 25.62 -13.58
N ILE A 241 -6.02 25.57 -14.51
CA ILE A 241 -6.98 24.48 -14.66
C ILE A 241 -7.02 24.00 -16.10
N GLY A 242 -7.75 22.90 -16.34
CA GLY A 242 -8.17 22.47 -17.65
C GLY A 242 -9.67 22.22 -17.64
N SER A 243 -10.40 22.94 -18.51
CA SER A 243 -11.82 22.72 -18.72
C SER A 243 -12.13 22.76 -20.21
N HIS A 244 -12.87 21.77 -20.68
CA HIS A 244 -13.43 21.72 -22.01
C HIS A 244 -14.94 21.91 -21.93
N HIS A 245 -15.52 22.68 -22.86
CA HIS A 245 -16.95 22.83 -23.01
C HIS A 245 -17.40 22.11 -24.29
N LEU A 246 -18.31 21.14 -24.12
CA LEU A 246 -18.93 20.40 -25.20
C LEU A 246 -20.43 20.69 -25.24
N GLU A 247 -20.96 21.02 -26.44
CA GLU A 247 -22.37 21.06 -26.70
C GLU A 247 -22.82 19.70 -27.23
N VAL A 248 -23.79 19.10 -26.56
CA VAL A 248 -24.23 17.73 -26.86
C VAL A 248 -25.71 17.71 -27.21
N SER A 249 -26.05 17.08 -28.34
CA SER A 249 -27.41 16.76 -28.72
C SER A 249 -27.56 15.26 -28.89
N LEU A 250 -28.54 14.66 -28.22
CA LEU A 250 -28.85 13.23 -28.28
C LEU A 250 -30.30 12.98 -28.63
N ALA A 251 -30.54 12.23 -29.72
CA ALA A 251 -31.87 11.70 -30.01
C ALA A 251 -32.34 10.68 -28.95
N PRO A 252 -33.63 10.32 -28.87
CA PRO A 252 -34.12 9.25 -28.00
C PRO A 252 -33.32 7.95 -28.18
N GLY A 253 -32.80 7.39 -27.11
CA GLY A 253 -32.00 6.16 -27.10
C GLY A 253 -30.57 6.30 -27.63
N GLU A 254 -30.16 7.50 -28.08
CA GLU A 254 -28.81 7.73 -28.59
C GLU A 254 -27.78 7.77 -27.45
N THR A 255 -26.60 7.22 -27.73
CA THR A 255 -25.40 7.30 -26.87
C THR A 255 -24.27 7.96 -27.63
N LYS A 256 -23.58 8.93 -27.01
CA LYS A 256 -22.31 9.48 -27.47
C LYS A 256 -21.23 9.27 -26.45
N THR A 257 -20.02 8.95 -26.92
CA THR A 257 -18.87 8.69 -26.07
C THR A 257 -17.75 9.67 -26.41
N TYR A 258 -17.16 10.23 -25.36
CA TYR A 258 -16.01 11.13 -25.41
C TYR A 258 -14.85 10.53 -24.63
N VAL A 259 -13.63 10.72 -25.13
CA VAL A 259 -12.40 10.25 -24.47
C VAL A 259 -11.57 11.45 -24.07
N PHE A 260 -11.36 11.59 -22.79
CA PHE A 260 -10.48 12.60 -22.20
C PHE A 260 -9.15 11.95 -21.80
N VAL A 261 -8.05 12.67 -22.05
CA VAL A 261 -6.70 12.21 -21.71
C VAL A 261 -5.99 13.28 -20.89
N LEU A 262 -5.60 12.93 -19.68
CA LEU A 262 -4.74 13.74 -18.80
C LEU A 262 -3.37 13.09 -18.73
N GLY A 263 -2.34 13.71 -19.29
CA GLY A 263 -1.04 13.11 -19.48
C GLY A 263 0.14 13.92 -18.96
N TYR A 264 1.20 13.20 -18.65
CA TYR A 264 2.56 13.70 -18.43
C TYR A 264 3.39 13.43 -19.68
N VAL A 265 4.06 14.45 -20.17
CA VAL A 265 4.92 14.36 -21.36
C VAL A 265 6.29 14.97 -21.03
N GLU A 266 7.34 14.27 -21.42
CA GLU A 266 8.72 14.73 -21.27
C GLU A 266 9.45 14.65 -22.61
N ASN A 267 9.95 15.79 -23.07
CA ASN A 267 10.76 15.87 -24.30
C ASN A 267 12.25 15.67 -23.98
N PRO A 268 13.08 15.24 -24.95
CA PRO A 268 14.52 15.41 -24.82
C PRO A 268 14.87 16.90 -24.59
N VAL A 269 15.93 17.16 -23.85
CA VAL A 269 16.32 18.55 -23.49
C VAL A 269 16.53 19.41 -24.73
N GLU A 270 17.15 18.84 -25.77
CA GLU A 270 17.45 19.52 -27.03
C GLU A 270 16.20 19.72 -27.89
N GLU A 271 15.12 19.00 -27.61
CA GLU A 271 13.87 19.03 -28.38
C GLU A 271 12.72 19.67 -27.60
N LYS A 272 13.02 20.41 -26.54
CA LYS A 272 12.00 21.00 -25.66
C LYS A 272 11.09 21.97 -26.43
N TRP A 273 11.66 22.76 -27.33
CA TRP A 273 10.99 23.83 -28.03
C TRP A 273 10.90 23.56 -29.53
N VAL A 274 9.88 24.10 -30.15
CA VAL A 274 9.81 24.24 -31.63
C VAL A 274 10.40 25.58 -32.02
N GLY A 275 11.37 25.59 -32.97
CA GLY A 275 12.04 26.80 -33.37
C GLY A 275 13.04 27.31 -32.34
N ARG A 276 13.04 28.63 -32.06
CA ARG A 276 13.91 29.25 -31.10
C ARG A 276 13.32 29.15 -29.70
N ALA A 277 14.18 28.94 -28.68
CA ALA A 277 13.73 28.86 -27.32
C ALA A 277 13.00 30.12 -26.80
N GLU A 278 13.37 31.28 -27.31
CA GLU A 278 12.74 32.56 -26.98
C GLU A 278 11.30 32.69 -27.49
N ASP A 279 10.89 31.88 -28.50
CA ASP A 279 9.53 31.84 -28.99
C ASP A 279 8.58 31.13 -28.00
N GLY A 280 9.13 30.32 -27.06
CA GLY A 280 8.43 29.67 -25.95
C GLY A 280 7.40 28.61 -26.34
N VAL A 281 7.42 28.12 -27.61
CA VAL A 281 6.45 27.14 -28.13
C VAL A 281 6.91 25.72 -27.81
N ILE A 282 6.09 24.95 -27.07
CA ILE A 282 6.39 23.56 -26.69
C ILE A 282 6.43 22.66 -27.94
N ASN A 283 7.41 21.75 -27.99
CA ASN A 283 7.38 20.65 -28.94
C ASN A 283 6.33 19.62 -28.52
N ARG A 284 5.25 19.56 -29.31
CA ARG A 284 4.07 18.71 -29.00
C ARG A 284 4.15 17.30 -29.59
N LYS A 285 5.19 16.97 -30.35
CA LYS A 285 5.27 15.69 -31.05
C LYS A 285 4.94 14.48 -30.17
N ARG A 286 5.55 14.38 -29.01
CA ARG A 286 5.30 13.26 -28.08
C ARG A 286 3.90 13.30 -27.47
N ALA A 287 3.35 14.48 -27.23
CA ALA A 287 1.96 14.61 -26.78
C ALA A 287 0.98 14.16 -27.87
N ASP A 288 1.20 14.58 -29.12
CA ASP A 288 0.36 14.18 -30.25
C ASP A 288 0.42 12.64 -30.45
N GLU A 289 1.60 12.04 -30.31
CA GLU A 289 1.76 10.58 -30.29
C GLU A 289 0.98 9.90 -29.16
N LEU A 290 1.01 10.44 -27.93
CA LEU A 290 0.24 9.95 -26.80
C LEU A 290 -1.26 10.06 -27.06
N LEU A 291 -1.73 11.23 -27.46
CA LEU A 291 -3.15 11.50 -27.72
C LEU A 291 -3.71 10.63 -28.85
N SER A 292 -2.92 10.37 -29.89
CA SER A 292 -3.33 9.52 -31.02
C SER A 292 -3.62 8.06 -30.64
N ARG A 293 -3.12 7.60 -29.50
CA ARG A 293 -3.40 6.25 -28.96
C ARG A 293 -4.79 6.13 -28.32
N PHE A 294 -5.45 7.27 -28.04
CA PHE A 294 -6.75 7.34 -27.35
C PHE A 294 -7.73 8.29 -28.06
N ASP A 295 -7.55 8.55 -29.35
CA ASP A 295 -8.37 9.49 -30.11
C ASP A 295 -9.76 8.94 -30.48
N THR A 296 -10.05 7.66 -30.18
CA THR A 296 -11.38 7.05 -30.34
C THR A 296 -11.79 6.23 -29.13
N ALA A 297 -13.11 6.00 -28.98
CA ALA A 297 -13.65 5.16 -27.92
C ALA A 297 -13.15 3.71 -28.01
N GLU A 298 -13.03 3.17 -29.23
CA GLU A 298 -12.57 1.81 -29.47
C GLU A 298 -11.13 1.60 -29.02
N LYS A 299 -10.24 2.60 -29.21
CA LYS A 299 -8.85 2.56 -28.74
C LYS A 299 -8.80 2.59 -27.21
N ALA A 300 -9.64 3.41 -26.57
CA ALA A 300 -9.75 3.44 -25.12
C ALA A 300 -10.28 2.09 -24.56
N ASP A 301 -11.29 1.48 -25.22
CA ASP A 301 -11.81 0.17 -24.84
C ASP A 301 -10.77 -0.93 -24.99
N ALA A 302 -9.99 -0.94 -26.08
CA ALA A 302 -8.90 -1.89 -26.26
C ALA A 302 -7.82 -1.75 -25.17
N ALA A 303 -7.50 -0.52 -24.76
CA ALA A 303 -6.55 -0.28 -23.68
C ALA A 303 -7.09 -0.75 -22.31
N LEU A 304 -8.38 -0.59 -22.05
CA LEU A 304 -9.04 -1.09 -20.86
C LEU A 304 -9.04 -2.64 -20.83
N VAL A 305 -9.29 -3.29 -21.94
CA VAL A 305 -9.18 -4.76 -22.07
C VAL A 305 -7.76 -5.20 -21.75
N LYS A 306 -6.74 -4.56 -22.33
CA LYS A 306 -5.33 -4.85 -22.04
C LYS A 306 -5.00 -4.69 -20.54
N LEU A 307 -5.56 -3.68 -19.87
CA LEU A 307 -5.39 -3.49 -18.43
C LEU A 307 -6.03 -4.64 -17.63
N LYS A 308 -7.25 -5.04 -18.00
CA LYS A 308 -7.93 -6.18 -17.34
C LYS A 308 -7.17 -7.50 -17.55
N ASP A 309 -6.65 -7.73 -18.74
CA ASP A 309 -5.85 -8.92 -19.06
C ASP A 309 -4.54 -8.93 -18.24
N TYR A 310 -3.86 -7.79 -18.11
CA TYR A 310 -2.68 -7.64 -17.27
C TYR A 310 -2.95 -8.05 -15.81
N TRP A 311 -4.03 -7.57 -15.22
CA TRP A 311 -4.39 -7.96 -13.85
C TRP A 311 -4.83 -9.41 -13.74
N ASN A 312 -5.56 -9.93 -14.71
CA ASN A 312 -5.97 -11.34 -14.74
C ASN A 312 -4.76 -12.28 -14.81
N GLU A 313 -3.76 -11.93 -15.59
CA GLU A 313 -2.50 -12.68 -15.67
C GLU A 313 -1.77 -12.69 -14.32
N LEU A 314 -1.53 -11.50 -13.73
CA LEU A 314 -0.88 -11.39 -12.43
C LEU A 314 -1.59 -12.22 -11.36
N LEU A 315 -2.90 -12.04 -11.22
CA LEU A 315 -3.68 -12.73 -10.19
C LEU A 315 -3.75 -14.25 -10.42
N SER A 316 -3.49 -14.74 -11.64
CA SER A 316 -3.53 -16.16 -11.97
C SER A 316 -2.35 -16.97 -11.42
N HIS A 317 -1.27 -16.31 -10.95
CA HIS A 317 -0.10 -16.98 -10.38
C HIS A 317 -0.37 -17.67 -9.05
N PHE A 318 -1.37 -17.17 -8.30
CA PHE A 318 -1.83 -17.82 -7.09
C PHE A 318 -3.34 -17.70 -6.95
N THR A 319 -4.04 -18.82 -7.06
CA THR A 319 -5.50 -18.90 -6.89
C THR A 319 -5.88 -20.09 -6.03
N ILE A 320 -6.99 -19.96 -5.31
CA ILE A 320 -7.56 -21.02 -4.49
C ILE A 320 -9.05 -21.22 -4.78
N SER A 321 -9.57 -22.37 -4.40
CA SER A 321 -11.00 -22.63 -4.31
C SER A 321 -11.31 -23.46 -3.07
N SER A 322 -12.23 -22.99 -2.27
CA SER A 322 -12.65 -23.61 -1.02
C SER A 322 -14.15 -23.50 -0.81
N SER A 323 -14.65 -23.96 0.32
CA SER A 323 -16.06 -23.76 0.73
C SER A 323 -16.33 -22.37 1.33
N GLU A 324 -15.30 -21.53 1.48
CA GLU A 324 -15.35 -20.17 2.06
C GLU A 324 -15.19 -19.11 0.96
N GLU A 325 -16.30 -18.68 0.35
CA GLU A 325 -16.30 -17.69 -0.75
C GLU A 325 -15.55 -16.39 -0.38
N LYS A 326 -15.65 -15.94 0.87
CA LYS A 326 -14.95 -14.72 1.31
C LYS A 326 -13.43 -14.91 1.36
N LEU A 327 -12.95 -16.10 1.71
CA LEU A 327 -11.54 -16.45 1.64
C LEU A 327 -11.05 -16.44 0.20
N ASP A 328 -11.76 -17.15 -0.69
CA ASP A 328 -11.42 -17.25 -2.10
C ASP A 328 -11.35 -15.85 -2.75
N ARG A 329 -12.34 -15.00 -2.50
CA ARG A 329 -12.40 -13.60 -2.94
C ARG A 329 -11.19 -12.80 -2.51
N MET A 330 -10.85 -12.86 -1.22
CA MET A 330 -9.75 -12.07 -0.68
C MET A 330 -8.40 -12.58 -1.21
N VAL A 331 -8.16 -13.89 -1.21
CA VAL A 331 -6.89 -14.47 -1.68
C VAL A 331 -6.72 -14.28 -3.18
N ASN A 332 -7.75 -14.54 -3.97
CA ASN A 332 -7.65 -14.53 -5.43
C ASN A 332 -7.62 -13.12 -6.04
N ILE A 333 -8.09 -12.10 -5.30
CA ILE A 333 -8.29 -10.75 -5.86
C ILE A 333 -7.68 -9.69 -4.95
N TRP A 334 -8.34 -9.37 -3.85
CA TRP A 334 -8.14 -8.13 -3.12
C TRP A 334 -6.84 -8.07 -2.32
N HIS A 335 -6.39 -9.18 -1.73
CA HIS A 335 -5.09 -9.23 -1.05
C HIS A 335 -3.95 -8.92 -2.00
N GLN A 336 -3.90 -9.62 -3.13
CA GLN A 336 -2.82 -9.46 -4.12
C GLN A 336 -2.87 -8.08 -4.77
N TYR A 337 -4.07 -7.57 -5.06
CA TYR A 337 -4.25 -6.22 -5.60
C TYR A 337 -3.73 -5.16 -4.63
N GLN A 338 -4.13 -5.23 -3.35
CA GLN A 338 -3.64 -4.28 -2.34
C GLN A 338 -2.13 -4.40 -2.12
N CYS A 339 -1.56 -5.61 -2.14
CA CYS A 339 -0.10 -5.80 -2.06
C CYS A 339 0.63 -5.06 -3.19
N MET A 340 0.13 -5.16 -4.43
CA MET A 340 0.71 -4.45 -5.58
C MET A 340 0.61 -2.93 -5.44
N VAL A 341 -0.53 -2.42 -4.99
CA VAL A 341 -0.71 -0.99 -4.74
C VAL A 341 0.24 -0.52 -3.63
N THR A 342 0.32 -1.25 -2.53
CA THR A 342 1.20 -0.92 -1.41
C THR A 342 2.66 -0.94 -1.83
N PHE A 343 3.08 -1.92 -2.61
CA PHE A 343 4.42 -1.96 -3.19
C PHE A 343 4.73 -0.73 -4.05
N ASN A 344 3.83 -0.36 -4.95
CA ASN A 344 4.03 0.78 -5.84
C ASN A 344 4.16 2.10 -5.07
N MET A 345 3.36 2.29 -4.03
CA MET A 345 3.25 3.55 -3.29
C MET A 345 4.13 3.62 -2.04
N SER A 346 4.29 2.52 -1.32
CA SER A 346 5.07 2.38 -0.07
C SER A 346 4.95 3.60 0.87
N ARG A 347 3.73 4.09 1.12
CA ARG A 347 3.36 5.27 1.92
C ARG A 347 3.82 6.61 1.34
N SER A 348 4.45 6.62 0.16
CA SER A 348 4.91 7.88 -0.45
C SER A 348 3.79 8.69 -1.11
N ALA A 349 2.68 8.05 -1.45
CA ALA A 349 1.51 8.68 -2.07
C ALA A 349 0.23 8.06 -1.52
N SER A 350 -0.50 8.79 -0.69
CA SER A 350 -1.72 8.32 -0.04
C SER A 350 -2.85 9.33 -0.15
N TYR A 351 -4.06 8.83 -0.10
CA TYR A 351 -5.24 9.68 0.06
C TYR A 351 -5.44 10.08 1.53
N PHE A 352 -5.11 9.23 2.46
CA PHE A 352 -5.41 9.41 3.88
C PHE A 352 -4.18 9.49 4.79
N GLU A 353 -3.15 8.70 4.55
CA GLU A 353 -2.06 8.53 5.51
C GLU A 353 -0.96 9.58 5.37
N SER A 354 -0.30 9.65 4.23
CA SER A 354 0.88 10.49 4.11
C SER A 354 0.80 11.52 2.99
N GLY A 355 0.73 11.12 1.77
CA GLY A 355 0.56 12.01 0.63
C GLY A 355 1.81 12.80 0.25
N ILE A 356 2.24 13.82 0.98
CA ILE A 356 3.23 14.77 0.46
C ILE A 356 4.59 14.68 1.13
N GLY A 357 4.64 14.58 2.43
CA GLY A 357 5.87 14.77 3.20
C GLY A 357 6.75 13.53 3.34
N ARG A 358 6.18 12.36 3.16
CA ARG A 358 6.81 11.09 3.48
C ARG A 358 7.47 10.45 2.27
N GLY A 359 8.66 9.88 2.49
CA GLY A 359 9.34 9.03 1.51
C GLY A 359 8.87 7.58 1.56
N MET A 360 9.55 6.72 0.81
CA MET A 360 9.42 5.27 0.93
C MET A 360 10.18 4.79 2.16
N GLY A 361 9.54 4.03 3.03
CA GLY A 361 10.19 3.47 4.21
C GLY A 361 11.14 2.33 3.85
N PHE A 362 12.29 2.27 4.52
CA PHE A 362 13.24 1.16 4.38
C PHE A 362 12.60 -0.16 4.83
N ARG A 363 12.19 -0.23 6.09
CA ARG A 363 11.51 -1.39 6.67
C ARG A 363 10.18 -1.69 5.98
N ASP A 364 9.40 -0.65 5.68
CA ASP A 364 8.11 -0.77 5.00
C ASP A 364 8.26 -1.45 3.64
N SER A 365 9.22 -1.00 2.83
CA SER A 365 9.47 -1.56 1.49
C SER A 365 9.98 -3.00 1.55
N CYS A 366 10.81 -3.35 2.54
CA CYS A 366 11.24 -4.73 2.77
C CYS A 366 10.07 -5.65 3.14
N GLN A 367 9.16 -5.21 3.97
CA GLN A 367 7.98 -5.98 4.37
C GLN A 367 6.96 -6.11 3.24
N ASP A 368 6.77 -5.04 2.46
CA ASP A 368 5.85 -5.08 1.31
C ASP A 368 6.26 -6.14 0.27
N LEU A 369 7.57 -6.42 0.12
CA LEU A 369 8.07 -7.49 -0.73
C LEU A 369 7.43 -8.85 -0.42
N LEU A 370 7.12 -9.13 0.84
CA LEU A 370 6.54 -10.40 1.27
C LEU A 370 5.20 -10.72 0.59
N GLY A 371 4.49 -9.69 0.12
CA GLY A 371 3.16 -9.84 -0.49
C GLY A 371 3.15 -9.92 -2.02
N PHE A 372 4.24 -9.56 -2.72
CA PHE A 372 4.17 -9.45 -4.18
C PHE A 372 5.32 -10.10 -4.98
N VAL A 373 6.34 -10.65 -4.33
CA VAL A 373 7.50 -11.25 -5.05
C VAL A 373 7.05 -12.25 -6.12
N HIS A 374 6.05 -13.07 -5.81
CA HIS A 374 5.53 -14.09 -6.74
C HIS A 374 4.86 -13.49 -7.98
N LEU A 375 4.41 -12.23 -7.93
CA LEU A 375 3.75 -11.54 -9.05
C LEU A 375 4.76 -10.92 -10.00
N ILE A 376 5.78 -10.24 -9.46
CA ILE A 376 6.72 -9.42 -10.23
C ILE A 376 8.14 -9.53 -9.66
N PRO A 377 8.79 -10.70 -9.74
CA PRO A 377 10.10 -10.95 -9.13
C PRO A 377 11.20 -9.99 -9.61
N ASP A 378 11.18 -9.58 -10.88
CA ASP A 378 12.18 -8.65 -11.42
C ASP A 378 12.12 -7.28 -10.73
N ARG A 379 10.93 -6.75 -10.51
CA ARG A 379 10.74 -5.49 -9.78
C ARG A 379 11.05 -5.63 -8.29
N ALA A 380 10.83 -6.81 -7.72
CA ALA A 380 11.25 -7.12 -6.35
C ALA A 380 12.78 -7.05 -6.22
N ARG A 381 13.52 -7.65 -7.16
CA ARG A 381 14.98 -7.60 -7.21
C ARG A 381 15.49 -6.16 -7.28
N GLU A 382 14.95 -5.36 -8.20
CA GLU A 382 15.28 -3.94 -8.33
C GLU A 382 15.04 -3.18 -7.02
N ARG A 383 13.88 -3.39 -6.38
CA ARG A 383 13.52 -2.74 -5.12
C ARG A 383 14.47 -3.10 -3.98
N ILE A 384 14.89 -4.37 -3.86
CA ILE A 384 15.85 -4.81 -2.84
C ILE A 384 17.17 -4.07 -2.99
N LEU A 385 17.68 -3.93 -4.20
CA LEU A 385 18.94 -3.22 -4.47
C LEU A 385 18.81 -1.71 -4.21
N ASP A 386 17.68 -1.09 -4.57
CA ASP A 386 17.39 0.32 -4.25
C ASP A 386 17.38 0.58 -2.74
N ILE A 387 16.77 -0.32 -1.97
CA ILE A 387 16.71 -0.23 -0.50
C ILE A 387 18.11 -0.36 0.08
N ALA A 388 18.87 -1.39 -0.34
CA ALA A 388 20.23 -1.64 0.15
C ALA A 388 21.17 -0.48 -0.14
N ALA A 389 21.00 0.21 -1.26
CA ALA A 389 21.81 1.38 -1.61
C ALA A 389 21.64 2.56 -0.64
N THR A 390 20.66 2.54 0.24
CA THR A 390 20.45 3.55 1.30
C THR A 390 20.99 3.12 2.66
N GLN A 391 21.61 1.94 2.77
CA GLN A 391 22.27 1.47 3.98
C GLN A 391 23.59 2.23 4.20
N PHE A 392 24.00 2.38 5.45
CA PHE A 392 25.31 2.90 5.84
C PHE A 392 26.35 1.78 5.98
N GLU A 393 27.64 2.16 5.96
CA GLU A 393 28.77 1.23 6.04
C GLU A 393 28.82 0.45 7.37
N ASP A 394 28.22 0.95 8.43
CA ASP A 394 28.10 0.26 9.72
C ASP A 394 26.96 -0.78 9.77
N GLY A 395 26.14 -0.85 8.74
CA GLY A 395 25.00 -1.74 8.66
C GLY A 395 23.65 -1.12 9.07
N SER A 396 23.65 0.08 9.65
CA SER A 396 22.41 0.86 9.86
C SER A 396 21.87 1.38 8.52
N ALA A 397 20.68 1.95 8.52
CA ALA A 397 20.06 2.42 7.29
C ALA A 397 19.31 3.73 7.49
N TYR A 398 19.11 4.49 6.42
CA TYR A 398 18.09 5.53 6.40
C TYR A 398 16.72 4.92 6.61
N HIS A 399 15.94 5.48 7.53
CA HIS A 399 14.58 5.02 7.77
C HIS A 399 13.65 5.23 6.57
N GLN A 400 13.91 6.24 5.76
CA GLN A 400 13.16 6.56 4.55
C GLN A 400 14.08 7.02 3.42
N TYR A 401 13.64 6.80 2.18
CA TYR A 401 14.30 7.30 0.99
C TYR A 401 13.31 7.95 0.01
N GLN A 402 13.81 8.82 -0.85
CA GLN A 402 13.01 9.57 -1.80
C GLN A 402 12.77 8.73 -3.08
N PRO A 403 11.53 8.49 -3.51
CA PRO A 403 11.23 7.57 -4.61
C PRO A 403 11.87 7.93 -5.95
N LEU A 404 11.91 9.21 -6.29
CA LEU A 404 12.41 9.69 -7.58
C LEU A 404 13.94 9.62 -7.68
N THR A 405 14.64 10.04 -6.63
CA THR A 405 16.12 10.09 -6.59
C THR A 405 16.75 8.83 -6.04
N LYS A 406 15.97 8.00 -5.35
CA LYS A 406 16.39 6.80 -4.63
C LYS A 406 17.46 7.07 -3.57
N LYS A 407 17.53 8.29 -3.03
CA LYS A 407 18.46 8.70 -1.98
C LYS A 407 17.81 8.71 -0.62
N GLY A 408 18.58 8.39 0.41
CA GLY A 408 18.13 8.44 1.79
C GLY A 408 17.66 9.83 2.22
N ASN A 409 16.69 9.88 3.14
CA ASN A 409 16.13 11.11 3.69
C ASN A 409 16.89 11.49 4.97
N SER A 410 17.77 12.49 4.88
CA SER A 410 18.57 12.98 6.01
C SER A 410 17.75 13.68 7.09
N ASP A 411 16.55 14.19 6.78
CA ASP A 411 15.71 14.88 7.77
C ASP A 411 15.19 13.91 8.84
N ILE A 412 14.98 12.64 8.47
CA ILE A 412 14.60 11.57 9.40
C ILE A 412 15.85 10.82 9.88
N GLY A 413 16.79 10.57 8.98
CA GLY A 413 18.07 9.91 9.29
C GLY A 413 17.92 8.41 9.54
N SER A 414 18.70 7.91 10.50
CA SER A 414 18.80 6.51 10.91
C SER A 414 18.45 6.32 12.38
N GLY A 415 18.76 5.13 12.92
CA GLY A 415 18.67 4.83 14.35
C GLY A 415 17.44 3.99 14.72
N PHE A 416 16.69 3.50 13.75
CA PHE A 416 15.65 2.48 13.95
C PHE A 416 16.33 1.12 13.82
N ASN A 417 16.64 0.49 14.95
CA ASN A 417 17.58 -0.64 14.97
C ASN A 417 16.99 -1.97 14.49
N ASP A 418 15.70 -2.02 14.17
CA ASP A 418 15.06 -3.13 13.47
C ASP A 418 15.25 -3.06 11.94
N ASP A 419 15.47 -1.87 11.38
CA ASP A 419 15.59 -1.65 9.92
C ASP A 419 16.56 -2.63 9.24
N PRO A 420 17.80 -2.86 9.73
CA PRO A 420 18.75 -3.76 9.07
C PRO A 420 18.26 -5.20 8.89
N LEU A 421 17.52 -5.74 9.86
CA LEU A 421 17.02 -7.12 9.81
C LEU A 421 15.92 -7.32 8.76
N TRP A 422 15.17 -6.28 8.44
CA TRP A 422 14.15 -6.34 7.39
C TRP A 422 14.75 -6.53 6.00
N LEU A 423 15.96 -6.05 5.75
CA LEU A 423 16.66 -6.31 4.47
C LEU A 423 16.94 -7.81 4.28
N ILE A 424 17.32 -8.50 5.35
CA ILE A 424 17.50 -9.96 5.34
C ILE A 424 16.16 -10.66 5.05
N ALA A 425 15.08 -10.22 5.70
CA ALA A 425 13.75 -10.78 5.51
C ALA A 425 13.26 -10.68 4.06
N GLY A 426 13.36 -9.47 3.47
CA GLY A 426 12.96 -9.24 2.08
C GLY A 426 13.81 -10.02 1.08
N THR A 427 15.12 -10.10 1.32
CA THR A 427 16.05 -10.86 0.47
C THR A 427 15.79 -12.37 0.55
N ALA A 428 15.55 -12.89 1.76
CA ALA A 428 15.24 -14.31 1.94
C ALA A 428 13.92 -14.68 1.23
N ALA A 429 12.90 -13.84 1.33
CA ALA A 429 11.64 -14.04 0.62
C ALA A 429 11.86 -14.08 -0.91
N TYR A 430 12.67 -13.17 -1.44
CA TYR A 430 13.02 -13.14 -2.86
C TYR A 430 13.77 -14.41 -3.31
N ILE A 431 14.82 -14.81 -2.59
CA ILE A 431 15.61 -16.01 -2.94
C ILE A 431 14.75 -17.28 -2.83
N LYS A 432 13.93 -17.42 -1.80
CA LYS A 432 13.01 -18.55 -1.66
C LYS A 432 12.02 -18.64 -2.81
N GLU A 433 11.50 -17.50 -3.28
CA GLU A 433 10.58 -17.47 -4.41
C GLU A 433 11.28 -17.81 -5.73
N THR A 434 12.43 -17.20 -5.99
CA THR A 434 13.07 -17.21 -7.32
C THR A 434 14.21 -18.19 -7.49
N SER A 435 14.88 -18.58 -6.41
CA SER A 435 16.19 -19.25 -6.42
C SER A 435 17.30 -18.43 -7.10
N ASP A 436 17.13 -17.12 -7.23
CA ASP A 436 18.12 -16.22 -7.81
C ASP A 436 19.10 -15.75 -6.74
N TYR A 437 20.17 -16.48 -6.58
CA TYR A 437 21.29 -16.11 -5.73
C TYR A 437 22.26 -15.11 -6.36
N THR A 438 22.10 -14.79 -7.67
CA THR A 438 23.00 -13.85 -8.36
C THR A 438 22.85 -12.42 -7.81
N ILE A 439 21.73 -12.12 -7.17
CA ILE A 439 21.54 -10.84 -6.47
C ILE A 439 22.63 -10.58 -5.42
N LEU A 440 23.19 -11.62 -4.81
CA LEU A 440 24.22 -11.51 -3.77
C LEU A 440 25.55 -10.96 -4.27
N ASP A 441 25.81 -11.10 -5.57
CA ASP A 441 27.05 -10.65 -6.23
C ASP A 441 26.93 -9.21 -6.77
N GLU A 442 25.73 -8.60 -6.73
CA GLU A 442 25.51 -7.26 -7.24
C GLU A 442 26.28 -6.22 -6.45
N MET A 443 27.04 -5.38 -7.17
CA MET A 443 27.76 -4.28 -6.57
C MET A 443 26.80 -3.15 -6.18
N THR A 444 26.59 -3.00 -4.89
CA THR A 444 25.60 -2.08 -4.32
C THR A 444 26.31 -1.03 -3.49
N PRO A 445 26.02 0.29 -3.67
CA PRO A 445 26.64 1.35 -2.91
C PRO A 445 26.10 1.44 -1.48
N TYR A 446 26.88 2.01 -0.56
CA TYR A 446 26.39 2.53 0.71
C TYR A 446 26.10 4.03 0.57
N ASP A 447 25.05 4.51 1.23
CA ASP A 447 24.60 5.92 1.24
C ASP A 447 24.48 6.50 -0.19
N SER A 448 24.10 5.67 -1.15
CA SER A 448 24.02 6.02 -2.58
C SER A 448 25.36 6.52 -3.17
N ASP A 449 26.51 6.24 -2.54
CA ASP A 449 27.85 6.60 -2.98
C ASP A 449 28.51 5.41 -3.71
N ALA A 450 28.58 5.50 -5.04
CA ALA A 450 29.15 4.43 -5.87
C ALA A 450 30.63 4.10 -5.53
N SER A 451 31.38 5.02 -4.93
CA SER A 451 32.77 4.77 -4.51
C SER A 451 32.88 3.82 -3.32
N LYS A 452 31.80 3.59 -2.61
CA LYS A 452 31.71 2.71 -1.43
C LYS A 452 31.01 1.39 -1.72
N ALA A 453 30.77 1.07 -2.99
CA ALA A 453 30.04 -0.13 -3.36
C ALA A 453 30.80 -1.41 -2.93
N THR A 454 30.03 -2.35 -2.38
CA THR A 454 30.44 -3.73 -2.08
C THR A 454 29.46 -4.73 -2.70
N THR A 455 29.72 -6.02 -2.59
CA THR A 455 28.72 -7.01 -2.97
C THR A 455 27.48 -6.90 -2.09
N PHE A 456 26.33 -7.20 -2.63
CA PHE A 456 25.08 -7.18 -1.85
C PHE A 456 25.11 -8.18 -0.68
N MET A 457 25.85 -9.29 -0.81
CA MET A 457 26.09 -10.20 0.32
C MET A 457 26.75 -9.50 1.51
N GLU A 458 27.65 -8.56 1.28
CA GLU A 458 28.28 -7.77 2.35
C GLU A 458 27.28 -6.83 3.04
N HIS A 459 26.26 -6.31 2.32
CA HIS A 459 25.15 -5.56 2.91
C HIS A 459 24.36 -6.43 3.90
N LEU A 460 24.05 -7.68 3.55
CA LEU A 460 23.38 -8.62 4.47
C LEU A 460 24.25 -8.93 5.69
N ARG A 461 25.56 -9.15 5.46
CA ARG A 461 26.51 -9.41 6.55
C ARG A 461 26.51 -8.25 7.54
N ARG A 462 26.62 -7.01 7.05
CA ARG A 462 26.59 -5.82 7.91
C ARG A 462 25.26 -5.63 8.61
N SER A 463 24.15 -5.95 7.95
CA SER A 463 22.81 -5.92 8.60
C SER A 463 22.73 -6.88 9.80
N PHE A 464 23.24 -8.08 9.67
CA PHE A 464 23.25 -9.06 10.75
C PHE A 464 24.22 -8.68 11.87
N HIS A 465 25.45 -8.29 11.51
CA HIS A 465 26.48 -7.87 12.46
C HIS A 465 26.11 -6.60 13.21
N TYR A 466 25.39 -5.66 12.58
CA TYR A 466 24.91 -4.47 13.26
C TYR A 466 24.15 -4.81 14.54
N THR A 467 23.19 -5.73 14.47
CA THR A 467 22.44 -6.15 15.66
C THR A 467 23.34 -6.88 16.68
N MET A 468 24.26 -7.75 16.23
CA MET A 468 25.21 -8.44 17.10
C MET A 468 26.14 -7.49 17.88
N GLU A 469 26.51 -6.39 17.28
CA GLU A 469 27.46 -5.40 17.85
C GLU A 469 26.76 -4.34 18.70
N HIS A 470 25.41 -4.26 18.63
CA HIS A 470 24.60 -3.28 19.35
C HIS A 470 23.70 -3.97 20.39
N LEU A 471 24.36 -4.56 21.41
CA LEU A 471 23.69 -5.21 22.54
C LEU A 471 23.75 -4.34 23.79
N GLY A 472 22.67 -4.40 24.58
CA GLY A 472 22.55 -3.67 25.83
C GLY A 472 23.00 -4.48 27.06
N PRO A 473 22.69 -3.98 28.28
CA PRO A 473 23.13 -4.59 29.55
C PRO A 473 22.66 -6.04 29.78
N HIS A 474 21.55 -6.46 29.16
CA HIS A 474 21.02 -7.82 29.28
C HIS A 474 21.42 -8.70 28.09
N ASN A 475 22.27 -8.21 27.20
CA ASN A 475 22.63 -8.82 25.90
C ASN A 475 21.44 -8.95 24.93
N LEU A 476 20.40 -8.15 25.10
CA LEU A 476 19.34 -7.94 24.15
C LEU A 476 19.73 -6.83 23.16
N PRO A 477 19.17 -6.78 21.93
CA PRO A 477 19.46 -5.71 20.99
C PRO A 477 19.03 -4.34 21.50
N LEU A 478 19.91 -3.34 21.34
CA LEU A 478 19.57 -1.94 21.60
C LEU A 478 18.47 -1.47 20.66
N ILE A 479 17.49 -0.72 21.19
CA ILE A 479 16.34 -0.27 20.40
C ILE A 479 16.69 0.91 19.48
N GLY A 480 17.72 1.69 19.84
CA GLY A 480 18.04 2.94 19.14
C GLY A 480 16.99 4.03 19.40
N ARG A 481 16.61 4.75 18.34
CA ARG A 481 15.55 5.76 18.39
C ARG A 481 14.17 5.14 18.64
N ALA A 482 13.90 4.05 17.96
CA ALA A 482 12.73 3.18 18.10
C ALA A 482 13.00 1.87 17.36
N ASP A 483 12.12 0.89 17.51
CA ASP A 483 12.00 -0.27 16.61
C ASP A 483 10.80 -0.12 15.68
N TRP A 484 10.13 -1.22 15.28
CA TRP A 484 8.94 -1.18 14.43
C TRP A 484 7.86 -0.22 14.97
N ASN A 485 7.74 -0.10 16.27
CA ASN A 485 6.86 0.88 16.89
C ASN A 485 7.59 2.22 17.02
N ASP A 486 7.49 3.06 16.00
CA ASP A 486 8.14 4.38 15.90
C ASP A 486 7.87 5.29 17.11
N CYS A 487 6.81 5.03 17.84
CA CYS A 487 6.35 5.83 18.97
C CYS A 487 6.89 5.37 20.33
N LEU A 488 7.60 4.23 20.39
CA LEU A 488 8.27 3.76 21.61
C LEU A 488 9.71 4.31 21.65
N ASN A 489 9.87 5.50 22.25
CA ASN A 489 11.10 6.29 22.17
C ASN A 489 11.84 6.27 23.53
N LEU A 490 12.51 5.17 23.81
CA LEU A 490 13.11 4.89 25.13
C LEU A 490 14.45 5.64 25.39
N ASN A 491 14.95 6.39 24.40
CA ASN A 491 16.17 7.20 24.50
C ASN A 491 15.90 8.71 24.30
N CYS A 492 14.65 9.12 24.07
CA CYS A 492 14.29 10.51 23.86
C CYS A 492 13.52 11.04 25.07
N PHE A 493 14.09 12.03 25.77
CA PHE A 493 13.56 12.57 27.03
C PHE A 493 13.14 14.05 26.90
N SER A 494 12.89 14.54 25.68
CA SER A 494 12.47 15.94 25.53
C SER A 494 11.06 16.17 26.02
N THR A 495 10.88 17.29 26.73
CA THR A 495 9.58 17.82 27.19
C THR A 495 9.23 19.13 26.47
N GLU A 496 10.08 19.58 25.55
CA GLU A 496 9.90 20.86 24.88
C GLU A 496 8.76 20.79 23.85
N PRO A 497 7.88 21.80 23.82
CA PRO A 497 6.82 21.87 22.82
C PRO A 497 7.37 21.89 21.39
N GLY A 498 6.76 21.09 20.51
CA GLY A 498 7.13 21.02 19.10
C GLY A 498 8.28 20.10 18.75
N GLU A 499 8.96 19.49 19.73
CA GLU A 499 9.94 18.45 19.47
C GLU A 499 9.23 17.12 19.18
N SER A 500 9.56 16.53 18.05
CA SER A 500 9.15 15.18 17.72
C SER A 500 10.12 14.17 18.30
N PHE A 501 9.61 13.21 19.07
CA PHE A 501 10.43 12.17 19.69
C PHE A 501 11.10 11.26 18.67
N GLN A 502 10.49 11.10 17.49
CA GLN A 502 11.04 10.31 16.39
C GLN A 502 12.23 11.02 15.69
N THR A 503 12.21 12.33 15.57
CA THR A 503 13.13 13.08 14.72
C THR A 503 14.14 13.94 15.46
N PHE A 504 13.86 14.40 16.67
CA PHE A 504 14.70 15.37 17.37
C PHE A 504 15.40 14.83 18.61
N GLY A 505 14.90 13.77 19.22
CA GLY A 505 15.54 13.16 20.38
C GLY A 505 16.80 12.36 20.06
N PRO A 506 17.55 11.93 21.07
CA PRO A 506 18.63 11.00 20.89
C PRO A 506 18.19 9.75 20.14
N SER A 507 18.96 9.34 19.15
CA SER A 507 18.72 8.13 18.35
C SER A 507 19.44 6.90 18.90
N GLU A 508 20.32 7.10 19.88
CA GLU A 508 21.13 6.05 20.45
C GLU A 508 21.16 6.16 21.97
N GLY A 509 21.36 5.02 22.63
CA GLY A 509 21.56 4.92 24.06
C GLY A 509 22.08 3.55 24.43
N PRO A 510 22.85 3.42 25.52
CA PRO A 510 23.56 2.19 25.86
C PRO A 510 22.72 1.17 26.62
N ASN A 511 21.49 1.50 27.00
CA ASN A 511 20.71 0.71 27.96
C ASN A 511 19.34 0.25 27.46
N ALA A 512 18.69 1.01 26.58
CA ALA A 512 17.34 0.66 26.15
C ALA A 512 17.37 -0.48 25.14
N GLU A 513 16.69 -1.59 25.45
CA GLU A 513 16.76 -2.85 24.71
C GLU A 513 15.38 -3.30 24.21
N SER A 514 15.31 -3.97 23.06
CA SER A 514 14.08 -4.47 22.46
C SER A 514 14.05 -6.00 22.39
N VAL A 515 13.07 -6.60 23.02
CA VAL A 515 12.80 -8.05 22.92
C VAL A 515 12.18 -8.40 21.56
N PHE A 516 11.47 -7.46 20.96
CA PHE A 516 10.96 -7.62 19.59
C PHE A 516 12.10 -7.78 18.57
N ILE A 517 13.12 -6.92 18.62
CA ILE A 517 14.29 -7.03 17.73
C ILE A 517 15.03 -8.35 17.98
N ALA A 518 15.09 -8.83 19.23
CA ALA A 518 15.68 -10.12 19.53
C ALA A 518 14.93 -11.27 18.85
N GLY A 519 13.60 -11.26 18.87
CA GLY A 519 12.77 -12.21 18.13
C GLY A 519 13.01 -12.16 16.64
N MET A 520 13.13 -10.95 16.06
CA MET A 520 13.48 -10.77 14.65
C MET A 520 14.86 -11.32 14.32
N PHE A 521 15.84 -11.05 15.16
CA PHE A 521 17.21 -11.51 14.97
C PHE A 521 17.27 -13.03 14.92
N VAL A 522 16.59 -13.72 15.81
CA VAL A 522 16.50 -15.19 15.80
C VAL A 522 15.81 -15.66 14.50
N ARG A 523 14.67 -15.07 14.15
CA ARG A 523 13.90 -15.50 13.00
C ARG A 523 14.65 -15.30 11.67
N TYR A 524 15.13 -14.10 11.43
CA TYR A 524 15.79 -13.75 10.16
C TYR A 524 17.27 -14.12 10.14
N GLY A 525 17.88 -14.29 11.28
CA GLY A 525 19.22 -14.87 11.42
C GLY A 525 19.30 -16.30 10.87
N LYS A 526 18.25 -17.11 11.08
CA LYS A 526 18.15 -18.47 10.47
C LYS A 526 18.20 -18.40 8.94
N ASP A 527 17.52 -17.42 8.33
CA ASP A 527 17.59 -17.19 6.89
C ASP A 527 18.97 -16.69 6.44
N TYR A 528 19.60 -15.79 7.21
CA TYR A 528 20.96 -15.33 6.93
C TYR A 528 21.97 -16.47 6.97
N ALA A 529 21.93 -17.33 8.01
CA ALA A 529 22.80 -18.49 8.12
C ALA A 529 22.63 -19.48 6.93
N ALA A 530 21.38 -19.70 6.49
CA ALA A 530 21.09 -20.53 5.33
C ALA A 530 21.69 -19.96 4.04
N ILE A 531 21.58 -18.64 3.82
CA ILE A 531 22.20 -17.94 2.68
C ILE A 531 23.72 -18.06 2.74
N CYS A 532 24.35 -17.86 3.92
CA CYS A 532 25.79 -18.02 4.10
C CYS A 532 26.25 -19.44 3.75
N ARG A 533 25.53 -20.48 4.19
CA ARG A 533 25.85 -21.86 3.87
C ARG A 533 25.79 -22.14 2.37
N HIS A 534 24.74 -21.61 1.71
CA HIS A 534 24.63 -21.75 0.25
C HIS A 534 25.80 -21.09 -0.48
N GLN A 535 26.29 -19.95 0.02
CA GLN A 535 27.44 -19.25 -0.53
C GLN A 535 28.81 -19.88 -0.14
N GLY A 536 28.81 -20.96 0.62
CA GLY A 536 30.03 -21.59 1.10
C GLY A 536 30.77 -20.82 2.20
N MET A 537 30.10 -19.82 2.81
CA MET A 537 30.65 -19.02 3.92
C MET A 537 30.45 -19.76 5.26
N THR A 538 31.10 -20.90 5.41
CA THR A 538 30.86 -21.83 6.53
C THR A 538 31.15 -21.21 7.89
N GLU A 539 32.26 -20.49 8.04
CA GLU A 539 32.63 -19.85 9.32
C GLU A 539 31.61 -18.78 9.71
N GLU A 540 31.11 -18.01 8.75
CA GLU A 540 30.10 -16.98 8.97
C GLU A 540 28.73 -17.60 9.34
N ALA A 541 28.36 -18.69 8.69
CA ALA A 541 27.14 -19.42 9.03
C ALA A 541 27.19 -20.00 10.46
N GLU A 542 28.32 -20.59 10.86
CA GLU A 542 28.51 -21.10 12.22
C GLU A 542 28.51 -20.00 13.28
N LEU A 543 29.10 -18.83 12.96
CA LEU A 543 29.04 -17.65 13.81
C LEU A 543 27.59 -17.18 13.99
N ALA A 544 26.84 -17.10 12.90
CA ALA A 544 25.44 -16.69 12.93
C ALA A 544 24.57 -17.67 13.74
N GLU A 545 24.71 -18.97 13.52
CA GLU A 545 23.99 -20.01 14.28
C GLU A 545 24.28 -19.96 15.77
N LYS A 546 25.54 -19.71 16.14
CA LYS A 546 25.93 -19.52 17.53
C LYS A 546 25.29 -18.27 18.14
N ALA A 547 25.33 -17.14 17.43
CA ALA A 547 24.72 -15.90 17.89
C ALA A 547 23.19 -16.01 18.03
N ILE A 548 22.53 -16.74 17.15
CA ILE A 548 21.11 -17.04 17.22
C ILE A 548 20.80 -17.85 18.50
N ALA A 549 21.54 -18.94 18.76
CA ALA A 549 21.31 -19.76 19.95
C ALA A 549 21.57 -18.98 21.24
N GLU A 550 22.58 -18.11 21.26
CA GLU A 550 22.84 -17.21 22.39
C GLU A 550 21.70 -16.22 22.60
N MET A 551 21.12 -15.66 21.53
CA MET A 551 19.98 -14.74 21.61
C MET A 551 18.70 -15.44 22.06
N GLU A 552 18.41 -16.66 21.57
CA GLU A 552 17.29 -17.49 22.07
C GLU A 552 17.37 -17.69 23.59
N LYS A 553 18.55 -18.05 24.07
CA LYS A 553 18.80 -18.18 25.50
C LYS A 553 18.61 -16.83 26.23
N THR A 554 19.14 -15.75 25.68
CA THR A 554 19.04 -14.42 26.28
C THR A 554 17.57 -13.97 26.41
N VAL A 555 16.75 -14.21 25.39
CA VAL A 555 15.30 -13.91 25.48
C VAL A 555 14.64 -14.72 26.58
N MET A 556 15.00 -16.00 26.75
CA MET A 556 14.44 -16.82 27.81
C MET A 556 14.89 -16.37 29.21
N ASP A 557 16.15 -15.95 29.36
CA ASP A 557 16.72 -15.55 30.64
C ASP A 557 16.29 -14.11 31.05
N ALA A 558 16.21 -13.18 30.10
CA ALA A 558 15.96 -11.75 30.39
C ALA A 558 14.68 -11.19 29.73
N GLY A 559 14.14 -11.83 28.73
CA GLY A 559 12.96 -11.36 27.97
C GLY A 559 11.65 -12.07 28.32
N TRP A 560 11.66 -13.11 29.16
CA TRP A 560 10.47 -13.87 29.55
C TRP A 560 9.95 -13.46 30.94
N ASP A 561 8.67 -13.10 31.07
CA ASP A 561 8.03 -12.61 32.29
C ASP A 561 7.15 -13.67 33.00
N GLY A 562 7.31 -14.95 32.66
CA GLY A 562 6.60 -16.10 33.24
C GLY A 562 5.33 -16.50 32.51
N GLU A 563 4.61 -15.57 31.92
CA GLU A 563 3.39 -15.80 31.11
C GLU A 563 3.46 -15.25 29.71
N TRP A 564 4.31 -14.22 29.45
CA TRP A 564 4.52 -13.61 28.15
C TRP A 564 5.93 -13.02 28.02
N TYR A 565 6.33 -12.59 26.81
CA TYR A 565 7.60 -11.93 26.55
C TYR A 565 7.49 -10.44 26.87
N LEU A 566 8.51 -9.89 27.55
CA LEU A 566 8.65 -8.46 27.80
C LEU A 566 8.66 -7.69 26.49
N ARG A 567 8.28 -6.41 26.54
CA ARG A 567 8.41 -5.53 25.39
C ARG A 567 9.84 -5.04 25.21
N ALA A 568 10.43 -4.54 26.30
CA ALA A 568 11.69 -3.84 26.26
C ALA A 568 12.27 -3.65 27.70
N TYR A 569 13.49 -3.16 27.74
CA TYR A 569 14.05 -2.44 28.90
C TYR A 569 14.24 -0.97 28.51
N ASP A 570 13.89 -0.04 29.40
CA ASP A 570 14.06 1.38 29.16
C ASP A 570 15.51 1.85 29.43
N HIS A 571 15.77 3.14 29.22
CA HIS A 571 17.08 3.74 29.48
C HIS A 571 17.56 3.53 30.94
N TYR A 572 16.65 3.46 31.89
CA TYR A 572 16.92 3.23 33.32
C TYR A 572 16.99 1.75 33.70
N LYS A 573 16.87 0.85 32.73
CA LYS A 573 16.85 -0.62 32.90
C LYS A 573 15.60 -1.14 33.56
N ASN A 574 14.50 -0.38 33.57
CA ASN A 574 13.20 -0.87 34.02
C ASN A 574 12.56 -1.74 32.90
N LYS A 575 11.82 -2.74 33.33
CA LYS A 575 11.05 -3.58 32.41
C LYS A 575 9.87 -2.81 31.83
N ILE A 576 9.66 -2.93 30.53
CA ILE A 576 8.47 -2.50 29.80
C ILE A 576 7.74 -3.74 29.31
N GLY A 577 6.42 -3.77 29.42
CA GLY A 577 5.63 -4.93 29.02
C GLY A 577 5.70 -6.08 30.03
N SER A 578 5.83 -5.77 31.32
CA SER A 578 5.87 -6.72 32.43
C SER A 578 4.58 -6.66 33.21
N LYS A 579 4.23 -7.79 33.86
CA LYS A 579 3.16 -7.82 34.88
C LYS A 579 3.39 -6.88 36.06
N GLU A 580 4.64 -6.45 36.28
CA GLU A 580 5.05 -5.50 37.33
C GLU A 580 4.67 -4.04 36.95
N CYS A 581 4.45 -3.72 35.67
CA CYS A 581 4.04 -2.39 35.20
C CYS A 581 2.62 -2.06 35.67
N GLU A 582 2.31 -0.75 35.85
CA GLU A 582 0.94 -0.27 36.12
C GLU A 582 0.10 -0.31 34.85
N ASP A 583 0.58 0.38 33.82
CA ASP A 583 0.05 0.39 32.44
C ASP A 583 1.03 -0.32 31.49
N GLY A 584 0.58 -0.69 30.30
CA GLY A 584 1.43 -1.34 29.30
C GLY A 584 2.04 -2.66 29.79
N LYS A 585 1.25 -3.53 30.41
CA LYS A 585 1.74 -4.82 30.99
C LYS A 585 2.10 -5.84 29.93
N ILE A 586 1.40 -5.83 28.81
CA ILE A 586 1.61 -6.78 27.72
C ILE A 586 1.49 -6.03 26.38
N PHE A 587 2.41 -6.32 25.45
CA PHE A 587 2.49 -5.77 24.10
C PHE A 587 2.45 -6.89 23.08
N ILE A 588 1.83 -6.64 21.94
CA ILE A 588 1.62 -7.63 20.88
C ILE A 588 2.93 -8.00 20.15
N GLU A 589 3.84 -7.06 19.93
CA GLU A 589 4.98 -7.20 19.03
C GLU A 589 5.92 -8.35 19.42
N PRO A 590 6.41 -8.44 20.67
CA PRO A 590 7.28 -9.54 21.06
C PRO A 590 6.55 -10.88 21.14
N GLN A 591 5.25 -10.88 21.45
CA GLN A 591 4.48 -12.13 21.46
C GLN A 591 4.43 -12.74 20.06
N GLY A 592 4.16 -11.93 19.03
CA GLY A 592 4.17 -12.39 17.65
C GLY A 592 5.54 -12.92 17.24
N PHE A 593 6.57 -12.09 17.32
CA PHE A 593 7.87 -12.43 16.73
C PHE A 593 8.67 -13.48 17.51
N CYS A 594 8.61 -13.50 18.84
CA CYS A 594 9.29 -14.57 19.60
C CYS A 594 8.65 -15.94 19.33
N VAL A 595 7.31 -16.00 19.15
CA VAL A 595 6.64 -17.26 18.80
C VAL A 595 6.89 -17.64 17.35
N ILE A 596 6.92 -16.69 16.40
CA ILE A 596 7.31 -16.95 15.01
C ILE A 596 8.76 -17.46 14.91
N ALA A 597 9.63 -17.00 15.81
CA ALA A 597 11.01 -17.48 15.95
C ALA A 597 11.14 -18.81 16.70
N GLU A 598 10.03 -19.34 17.25
CA GLU A 598 9.94 -20.58 18.03
C GLU A 598 10.71 -20.55 19.37
N ILE A 599 10.98 -19.36 19.91
CA ILE A 599 11.72 -19.19 21.16
C ILE A 599 10.91 -19.78 22.33
N GLY A 600 11.45 -20.75 23.05
CA GLY A 600 10.78 -21.42 24.17
C GLY A 600 9.57 -22.27 23.76
N LEU A 601 9.54 -22.77 22.52
CA LEU A 601 8.46 -23.63 22.02
C LEU A 601 8.37 -24.95 22.81
N GLU A 602 9.52 -25.61 23.02
CA GLU A 602 9.59 -26.87 23.74
C GLU A 602 9.25 -26.72 25.23
N GLU A 603 9.54 -25.57 25.81
CA GLU A 603 9.24 -25.23 27.18
C GLU A 603 7.76 -24.81 27.39
N GLY A 604 7.00 -24.71 26.31
CA GLY A 604 5.59 -24.30 26.32
C GLY A 604 5.39 -22.79 26.51
N CYS A 605 6.43 -21.97 26.38
CA CYS A 605 6.34 -20.53 26.53
C CYS A 605 5.55 -19.88 25.39
N CYS A 606 5.71 -20.39 24.17
CA CYS A 606 4.93 -19.93 23.02
C CYS A 606 3.42 -20.06 23.23
N LEU A 607 2.96 -21.19 23.75
CA LEU A 607 1.54 -21.41 24.06
C LEU A 607 1.04 -20.43 25.14
N LYS A 608 1.80 -20.27 26.22
CA LYS A 608 1.43 -19.33 27.30
C LYS A 608 1.35 -17.87 26.80
N ALA A 609 2.28 -17.48 25.94
CA ALA A 609 2.28 -16.15 25.33
C ALA A 609 1.01 -15.93 24.49
N MET A 610 0.62 -16.91 23.66
CA MET A 610 -0.60 -16.81 22.83
C MET A 610 -1.87 -16.85 23.70
N GLU A 611 -1.92 -17.63 24.77
CA GLU A 611 -3.02 -17.60 25.74
C GLU A 611 -3.11 -16.23 26.45
N SER A 612 -1.98 -15.62 26.75
CA SER A 612 -1.94 -14.26 27.31
C SER A 612 -2.43 -13.20 26.34
N VAL A 613 -2.05 -13.29 25.05
CA VAL A 613 -2.59 -12.43 23.99
C VAL A 613 -4.11 -12.57 23.89
N GLU A 614 -4.61 -13.79 23.86
CA GLU A 614 -6.05 -14.08 23.81
C GLU A 614 -6.79 -13.49 25.02
N LYS A 615 -6.21 -13.63 26.21
CA LYS A 615 -6.82 -13.17 27.46
C LYS A 615 -6.84 -11.65 27.61
N TYR A 616 -5.76 -10.97 27.25
CA TYR A 616 -5.57 -9.56 27.59
C TYR A 616 -5.75 -8.60 26.41
N LEU A 617 -5.31 -8.99 25.20
CA LEU A 617 -5.26 -8.11 24.02
C LEU A 617 -6.42 -8.31 23.06
N ASP A 618 -7.13 -9.43 23.16
CA ASP A 618 -8.14 -9.80 22.18
C ASP A 618 -9.41 -8.95 22.29
N THR A 619 -9.97 -8.61 21.13
CA THR A 619 -11.24 -7.90 21.01
C THR A 619 -12.07 -8.45 19.83
N LYS A 620 -13.33 -8.04 19.73
CA LYS A 620 -14.19 -8.45 18.61
C LYS A 620 -13.77 -7.92 17.24
N TYR A 621 -12.94 -6.85 17.17
CA TYR A 621 -12.51 -6.22 15.93
C TYR A 621 -11.02 -6.43 15.61
N GLY A 622 -10.30 -7.16 16.44
CA GLY A 622 -8.89 -7.46 16.31
C GLY A 622 -8.17 -7.42 17.64
N ILE A 623 -6.85 -7.55 17.59
CA ILE A 623 -5.99 -7.59 18.78
C ILE A 623 -5.37 -6.21 18.95
N VAL A 624 -5.50 -5.61 20.14
CA VAL A 624 -4.92 -4.31 20.49
C VAL A 624 -3.42 -4.42 20.72
N LEU A 625 -2.69 -3.31 20.48
CA LEU A 625 -1.24 -3.25 20.61
C LEU A 625 -0.74 -3.57 22.02
N LEU A 626 -1.41 -3.05 23.03
CA LEU A 626 -1.01 -3.20 24.43
C LEU A 626 -2.20 -3.12 25.38
N GLN A 627 -2.00 -3.56 26.63
CA GLN A 627 -2.95 -3.41 27.74
C GLN A 627 -2.23 -3.41 29.10
N PRO A 628 -2.76 -2.67 30.08
CA PRO A 628 -3.70 -1.54 29.97
C PRO A 628 -3.11 -0.37 29.17
N PRO A 629 -3.96 0.54 28.61
CA PRO A 629 -3.46 1.72 27.91
C PRO A 629 -2.79 2.69 28.87
N TYR A 630 -1.89 3.53 28.34
CA TYR A 630 -1.33 4.64 29.10
C TYR A 630 -2.37 5.76 29.24
N HIS A 631 -2.55 6.27 30.46
CA HIS A 631 -3.53 7.33 30.76
C HIS A 631 -2.90 8.71 30.89
N ARG A 632 -1.57 8.79 30.87
CA ARG A 632 -0.81 10.03 30.95
C ARG A 632 0.46 9.93 30.12
N TYR A 633 1.03 11.06 29.77
CA TYR A 633 2.31 11.14 29.10
C TYR A 633 3.45 10.72 30.06
N HIS A 634 4.30 9.84 29.54
CA HIS A 634 5.52 9.37 30.18
C HIS A 634 6.73 9.72 29.32
N VAL A 635 7.57 10.61 29.79
CA VAL A 635 8.75 11.10 29.06
C VAL A 635 9.71 9.95 28.71
N GLU A 636 9.82 8.98 29.60
CA GLU A 636 10.67 7.80 29.44
C GLU A 636 10.17 6.77 28.41
N LEU A 637 8.93 6.86 27.98
CA LEU A 637 8.32 5.99 26.98
C LEU A 637 8.15 6.69 25.62
N GLY A 638 8.07 8.01 25.63
CA GLY A 638 7.92 8.81 24.42
C GLY A 638 6.49 8.89 23.90
N GLU A 639 6.38 9.04 22.60
CA GLU A 639 5.15 9.41 21.89
C GLU A 639 4.00 8.41 22.12
N ILE A 640 4.28 7.13 22.31
CA ILE A 640 3.25 6.09 22.55
C ILE A 640 2.30 6.46 23.69
N SER A 641 2.81 7.11 24.74
CA SER A 641 2.03 7.52 25.91
C SER A 641 1.32 8.86 25.72
N SER A 642 1.51 9.55 24.61
CA SER A 642 0.87 10.83 24.30
C SER A 642 -0.53 10.67 23.69
N TYR A 643 -0.81 9.53 23.05
CA TYR A 643 -2.11 9.29 22.43
C TYR A 643 -3.18 8.96 23.47
N PRO A 644 -4.42 9.36 23.26
CA PRO A 644 -5.53 8.93 24.10
C PRO A 644 -5.68 7.39 24.12
N PRO A 645 -6.18 6.79 25.22
CA PRO A 645 -6.44 5.35 25.30
C PRO A 645 -7.28 4.81 24.16
N GLY A 646 -6.84 3.73 23.54
CA GLY A 646 -7.50 3.07 22.42
C GLY A 646 -7.19 3.65 21.04
N TYR A 647 -6.31 4.64 20.93
CA TYR A 647 -5.91 5.24 19.65
C TYR A 647 -4.45 4.97 19.33
N LYS A 648 -4.18 4.80 18.03
CA LYS A 648 -2.84 4.65 17.50
C LYS A 648 -2.08 3.56 18.29
N GLU A 649 -0.84 3.83 18.64
CA GLU A 649 0.01 2.90 19.38
C GLU A 649 -0.40 2.71 20.84
N ASN A 650 -1.23 3.61 21.39
CA ASN A 650 -1.72 3.46 22.78
C ASN A 650 -3.00 2.62 22.87
N ALA A 651 -2.85 1.31 22.77
CA ALA A 651 -3.93 0.32 22.82
C ALA A 651 -4.96 0.38 21.66
N GLY A 652 -4.60 0.99 20.53
CA GLY A 652 -5.32 0.81 19.27
C GLY A 652 -5.11 -0.59 18.70
N ILE A 653 -5.92 -1.00 17.73
CA ILE A 653 -5.70 -2.19 16.94
C ILE A 653 -4.89 -1.77 15.71
N PHE A 654 -3.61 -2.12 15.68
CA PHE A 654 -2.82 -2.02 14.46
C PHE A 654 -3.03 -3.28 13.64
N CYS A 655 -3.64 -3.14 12.46
CA CYS A 655 -3.94 -4.30 11.63
C CYS A 655 -2.68 -5.03 11.15
N HIS A 656 -1.55 -4.34 11.13
CA HIS A 656 -0.24 -4.86 10.74
C HIS A 656 0.28 -5.98 11.66
N ASN A 657 0.05 -5.89 12.99
CA ASN A 657 0.54 -6.87 13.97
C ASN A 657 -0.40 -8.07 14.10
N ASN A 658 -1.65 -7.95 13.72
CA ASN A 658 -2.62 -9.03 13.84
C ASN A 658 -2.22 -10.29 13.04
N PRO A 659 -1.72 -10.19 11.79
CA PRO A 659 -1.16 -11.33 11.08
C PRO A 659 0.01 -12.02 11.81
N TRP A 660 0.85 -11.28 12.54
CA TRP A 660 1.94 -11.89 13.31
C TRP A 660 1.40 -12.85 14.38
N ILE A 661 0.31 -12.48 15.06
CA ILE A 661 -0.34 -13.37 16.01
C ILE A 661 -1.00 -14.56 15.30
N SER A 662 -1.66 -14.34 14.18
CA SER A 662 -2.23 -15.44 13.39
C SER A 662 -1.16 -16.43 12.94
N ILE A 663 -0.01 -15.97 12.47
CA ILE A 663 1.16 -16.81 12.13
C ILE A 663 1.66 -17.55 13.37
N ALA A 664 1.82 -16.84 14.50
CA ALA A 664 2.24 -17.45 15.78
C ALA A 664 1.30 -18.58 16.21
N GLU A 665 -0.01 -18.41 16.05
CA GLU A 665 -1.02 -19.44 16.33
C GLU A 665 -0.85 -20.66 15.41
N THR A 666 -0.46 -20.47 14.13
CA THR A 666 -0.17 -21.60 13.24
C THR A 666 1.11 -22.35 13.61
N VAL A 667 2.11 -21.64 14.16
CA VAL A 667 3.35 -22.26 14.66
C VAL A 667 3.04 -23.27 15.77
N ILE A 668 2.15 -22.89 16.69
CA ILE A 668 1.73 -23.78 17.81
C ILE A 668 0.56 -24.71 17.44
N GLY A 669 0.10 -24.72 16.16
CA GLY A 669 -0.90 -25.65 15.65
C GLY A 669 -2.37 -25.30 15.96
N ARG A 670 -2.67 -24.06 16.35
CA ARG A 670 -4.03 -23.59 16.68
C ARG A 670 -4.73 -22.94 15.49
N GLY A 671 -5.09 -23.74 14.47
CA GLY A 671 -5.68 -23.28 13.20
C GLY A 671 -7.02 -22.56 13.36
N ASN A 672 -7.89 -22.99 14.27
CA ASN A 672 -9.15 -22.30 14.56
C ASN A 672 -8.91 -20.88 15.08
N ARG A 673 -7.89 -20.72 15.94
CA ARG A 673 -7.54 -19.43 16.51
C ARG A 673 -6.87 -18.51 15.46
N ALA A 674 -5.93 -19.04 14.69
CA ALA A 674 -5.31 -18.32 13.57
C ALA A 674 -6.37 -17.78 12.60
N TRP A 675 -7.34 -18.61 12.25
CA TRP A 675 -8.49 -18.22 11.40
C TRP A 675 -9.35 -17.11 12.04
N GLN A 676 -9.63 -17.21 13.32
CA GLN A 676 -10.38 -16.19 14.05
C GLN A 676 -9.68 -14.84 14.04
N VAL A 677 -8.36 -14.81 14.26
CA VAL A 677 -7.57 -13.57 14.19
C VAL A 677 -7.59 -13.00 12.77
N TYR A 678 -7.39 -13.84 11.75
CA TYR A 678 -7.43 -13.44 10.35
C TYR A 678 -8.76 -12.79 9.97
N THR A 679 -9.89 -13.43 10.31
CA THR A 679 -11.21 -12.97 9.86
C THR A 679 -11.70 -11.69 10.55
N ARG A 680 -11.17 -11.35 11.75
CA ARG A 680 -11.59 -10.15 12.49
C ARG A 680 -11.19 -8.83 11.86
N THR A 681 -10.08 -8.80 11.14
CA THR A 681 -9.58 -7.61 10.45
C THR A 681 -9.75 -7.70 8.93
N CYS A 682 -10.10 -8.88 8.40
CA CYS A 682 -10.20 -9.11 6.97
C CYS A 682 -11.41 -8.37 6.37
N PRO A 683 -11.21 -7.54 5.34
CA PRO A 683 -12.24 -6.66 4.77
C PRO A 683 -13.55 -7.36 4.41
N ALA A 684 -13.50 -8.49 3.70
CA ALA A 684 -14.72 -9.21 3.30
C ALA A 684 -15.57 -9.71 4.48
N TYR A 685 -14.98 -9.86 5.68
CA TYR A 685 -15.69 -10.31 6.88
C TYR A 685 -16.22 -9.14 7.73
N ILE A 686 -15.78 -7.90 7.45
CA ILE A 686 -16.24 -6.70 8.17
C ILE A 686 -17.15 -5.81 7.33
N GLU A 687 -17.51 -6.21 6.11
CA GLU A 687 -18.39 -5.47 5.21
C GLU A 687 -19.75 -5.13 5.88
N ASP A 688 -20.28 -6.04 6.70
CA ASP A 688 -21.59 -5.87 7.35
C ASP A 688 -21.61 -4.74 8.40
N ILE A 689 -20.44 -4.28 8.85
CA ILE A 689 -20.27 -3.20 9.83
C ILE A 689 -19.63 -1.95 9.24
N SER A 690 -19.81 -1.70 7.96
CA SER A 690 -19.20 -0.57 7.24
C SER A 690 -19.48 0.80 7.87
N GLU A 691 -20.64 0.99 8.52
CA GLU A 691 -20.93 2.24 9.25
C GLU A 691 -20.09 2.43 10.51
N ILE A 692 -19.59 1.36 11.11
CA ILE A 692 -18.68 1.40 12.27
C ILE A 692 -17.25 1.48 11.79
N HIS A 693 -16.87 0.57 10.88
CA HIS A 693 -15.52 0.47 10.34
C HIS A 693 -15.13 1.70 9.50
N ARG A 694 -16.03 2.23 8.71
CA ARG A 694 -16.00 3.46 7.92
C ARG A 694 -15.09 3.46 6.70
N THR A 695 -13.94 2.81 6.75
CA THR A 695 -13.05 2.66 5.59
C THR A 695 -13.56 1.60 4.60
N GLU A 696 -12.92 1.48 3.47
CA GLU A 696 -13.30 0.58 2.38
C GLU A 696 -13.41 -0.87 2.85
N PRO A 697 -14.50 -1.58 2.52
CA PRO A 697 -14.68 -2.98 2.91
C PRO A 697 -14.01 -4.00 1.98
N TYR A 698 -13.15 -3.55 1.07
CA TYR A 698 -12.42 -4.39 0.12
C TYR A 698 -10.90 -4.37 0.31
N VAL A 699 -10.38 -3.49 1.17
CA VAL A 699 -8.95 -3.38 1.50
C VAL A 699 -8.72 -3.18 2.98
N TYR A 700 -7.52 -3.53 3.45
CA TYR A 700 -7.13 -3.33 4.84
C TYR A 700 -6.89 -1.87 5.16
N SER A 701 -7.22 -1.51 6.39
CA SER A 701 -6.79 -0.28 7.04
C SER A 701 -5.52 -0.49 7.86
N GLN A 702 -4.80 0.58 8.15
CA GLN A 702 -3.64 0.53 9.03
C GLN A 702 -4.04 0.24 10.47
N MET A 703 -5.06 0.95 10.96
CA MET A 703 -5.48 0.87 12.35
C MET A 703 -7.00 0.94 12.52
N ILE A 704 -7.45 0.41 13.64
CA ILE A 704 -8.83 0.45 14.13
C ILE A 704 -8.79 0.95 15.56
N ALA A 705 -9.73 1.83 15.95
CA ALA A 705 -9.87 2.29 17.32
C ALA A 705 -10.11 1.11 18.26
N GLY A 706 -9.31 1.00 19.32
CA GLY A 706 -9.32 -0.08 20.29
C GLY A 706 -10.49 -0.02 21.28
N LYS A 707 -10.59 -1.02 22.15
CA LYS A 707 -11.70 -1.17 23.11
C LYS A 707 -11.82 -0.06 24.14
N ASP A 708 -10.73 0.69 24.36
CA ASP A 708 -10.67 1.81 25.30
C ASP A 708 -11.07 3.14 24.66
N ALA A 709 -11.25 3.17 23.33
CA ALA A 709 -11.70 4.36 22.61
C ALA A 709 -13.24 4.45 22.56
N PRO A 710 -13.83 5.66 22.65
CA PRO A 710 -15.28 5.85 22.52
C PRO A 710 -15.87 5.37 21.22
N ASN A 711 -15.10 5.43 20.11
CA ASN A 711 -15.48 4.99 18.78
C ASN A 711 -14.88 3.63 18.40
N PHE A 712 -14.85 2.70 19.36
CA PHE A 712 -14.34 1.35 19.17
C PHE A 712 -14.82 0.70 17.87
N GLY A 713 -13.88 0.30 17.03
CA GLY A 713 -14.13 -0.32 15.73
C GLY A 713 -14.00 0.62 14.53
N GLU A 714 -13.87 1.93 14.74
CA GLU A 714 -13.63 2.89 13.65
C GLU A 714 -12.21 2.74 13.11
N ALA A 715 -12.09 2.47 11.81
CA ALA A 715 -10.81 2.34 11.12
C ALA A 715 -10.35 3.64 10.47
N LYS A 716 -9.03 3.73 10.26
CA LYS A 716 -8.37 4.86 9.57
C LYS A 716 -7.23 4.35 8.69
N ASN A 717 -6.86 5.20 7.73
CA ASN A 717 -5.69 5.02 6.86
C ASN A 717 -5.72 3.69 6.10
N SER A 718 -6.67 3.57 5.19
CA SER A 718 -6.80 2.40 4.30
C SER A 718 -5.71 2.36 3.23
N TRP A 719 -5.53 1.20 2.61
CA TRP A 719 -4.68 0.89 1.49
C TRP A 719 -3.20 0.73 1.83
N LEU A 720 -2.48 1.82 2.10
CA LEU A 720 -1.02 1.81 2.22
C LEU A 720 -0.59 1.40 3.63
N THR A 721 -0.55 0.11 3.84
CA THR A 721 -0.19 -0.49 5.13
C THR A 721 0.50 -1.83 4.92
N GLY A 722 1.51 -2.12 5.73
CA GLY A 722 2.14 -3.45 5.77
C GLY A 722 1.18 -4.59 6.12
N THR A 723 -0.02 -4.26 6.59
CA THR A 723 -1.10 -5.24 6.82
C THR A 723 -1.38 -6.06 5.57
N ALA A 724 -1.39 -5.44 4.39
CA ALA A 724 -1.67 -6.12 3.13
C ALA A 724 -0.70 -7.28 2.89
N ALA A 725 0.61 -6.99 2.91
CA ALA A 725 1.65 -8.00 2.70
C ALA A 725 1.65 -9.08 3.78
N TRP A 726 1.59 -8.67 5.05
CA TRP A 726 1.60 -9.62 6.17
C TRP A 726 0.37 -10.50 6.20
N THR A 727 -0.81 -9.97 5.85
CA THR A 727 -2.03 -10.81 5.84
C THR A 727 -2.02 -11.76 4.66
N PHE A 728 -1.52 -11.35 3.49
CA PHE A 728 -1.37 -12.26 2.36
C PHE A 728 -0.34 -13.35 2.67
N LEU A 729 0.81 -13.00 3.26
CA LEU A 729 1.81 -13.95 3.75
C LEU A 729 1.17 -14.95 4.75
N ASN A 730 0.45 -14.44 5.75
CA ASN A 730 -0.23 -15.25 6.74
C ASN A 730 -1.20 -16.25 6.09
N VAL A 731 -2.12 -15.78 5.26
CA VAL A 731 -3.15 -16.66 4.69
C VAL A 731 -2.57 -17.65 3.69
N SER A 732 -1.65 -17.23 2.82
CA SER A 732 -1.09 -18.08 1.77
C SER A 732 -0.06 -19.07 2.30
N GLN A 733 0.86 -18.61 3.14
CA GLN A 733 2.03 -19.40 3.56
C GLN A 733 1.88 -20.09 4.91
N PHE A 734 0.94 -19.63 5.77
CA PHE A 734 0.79 -20.20 7.10
C PHE A 734 -0.59 -20.84 7.34
N ILE A 735 -1.68 -20.18 6.99
CA ILE A 735 -3.01 -20.80 7.11
C ILE A 735 -3.18 -21.86 6.02
N LEU A 736 -3.07 -21.50 4.73
CA LEU A 736 -3.11 -22.47 3.62
C LEU A 736 -1.81 -23.29 3.50
N GLY A 737 -0.72 -22.80 4.09
CA GLY A 737 0.53 -23.52 4.25
C GLY A 737 1.34 -23.70 2.97
N ILE A 738 1.08 -22.93 1.91
CA ILE A 738 1.77 -23.04 0.62
C ILE A 738 2.95 -22.06 0.62
N ARG A 739 4.14 -22.54 1.03
CA ARG A 739 5.34 -21.72 1.27
C ARG A 739 6.45 -22.00 0.28
N PRO A 740 6.98 -20.96 -0.41
CA PRO A 740 8.30 -21.04 -1.03
C PRO A 740 9.39 -21.33 -0.02
N ASP A 741 10.32 -22.22 -0.37
CA ASP A 741 11.50 -22.48 0.44
C ASP A 741 12.74 -22.60 -0.47
N TYR A 742 13.93 -22.64 0.13
CA TYR A 742 15.19 -22.73 -0.62
C TYR A 742 15.22 -23.94 -1.55
N ASP A 743 14.76 -25.10 -1.08
CA ASP A 743 14.82 -26.37 -1.82
C ASP A 743 13.57 -26.67 -2.66
N GLY A 744 12.47 -25.94 -2.47
CA GLY A 744 11.24 -26.24 -3.18
C GLY A 744 10.00 -25.52 -2.60
N LEU A 745 8.85 -26.15 -2.80
CA LEU A 745 7.57 -25.65 -2.32
C LEU A 745 7.06 -26.51 -1.17
N THR A 746 6.89 -25.90 0.01
CA THR A 746 6.33 -26.57 1.19
C THR A 746 4.82 -26.44 1.22
N VAL A 747 4.12 -27.53 1.55
CA VAL A 747 2.67 -27.55 1.76
C VAL A 747 2.36 -28.10 3.15
N ASP A 748 2.13 -27.19 4.10
CA ASP A 748 1.91 -27.50 5.54
C ASP A 748 0.72 -26.70 6.08
N PRO A 749 -0.52 -27.05 5.75
CA PRO A 749 -1.72 -26.29 6.12
C PRO A 749 -1.94 -26.28 7.63
N CYS A 750 -2.39 -25.11 8.14
CA CYS A 750 -2.94 -24.96 9.50
C CYS A 750 -4.28 -24.23 9.39
N ILE A 751 -5.33 -24.99 9.07
CA ILE A 751 -6.66 -24.46 8.71
C ILE A 751 -7.66 -24.65 9.83
N PRO A 752 -8.76 -23.88 9.85
CA PRO A 752 -9.81 -24.14 10.82
C PRO A 752 -10.46 -25.50 10.58
N SER A 753 -10.79 -26.18 11.66
CA SER A 753 -11.39 -27.54 11.63
C SER A 753 -12.70 -27.63 10.85
N LYS A 754 -13.37 -26.49 10.61
CA LYS A 754 -14.60 -26.44 9.79
C LYS A 754 -14.37 -26.60 8.28
N LEU A 755 -13.11 -26.46 7.79
CA LEU A 755 -12.78 -26.64 6.38
C LEU A 755 -12.43 -28.08 6.05
N ASP A 756 -13.13 -28.65 5.06
CA ASP A 756 -12.88 -30.02 4.56
C ASP A 756 -11.60 -30.11 3.70
N GLY A 757 -11.06 -28.94 3.32
CA GLY A 757 -9.89 -28.79 2.47
C GLY A 757 -10.06 -27.65 1.47
N PHE A 758 -9.15 -27.60 0.51
CA PHE A 758 -9.18 -26.62 -0.58
C PHE A 758 -8.36 -27.11 -1.76
N THR A 759 -8.52 -26.45 -2.92
CA THR A 759 -7.61 -26.59 -4.06
C THR A 759 -6.87 -25.28 -4.28
N ALA A 760 -5.64 -25.36 -4.81
CA ALA A 760 -4.86 -24.19 -5.16
C ALA A 760 -4.10 -24.41 -6.47
N LYS A 761 -3.92 -23.34 -7.24
CA LYS A 761 -2.94 -23.24 -8.30
C LYS A 761 -1.84 -22.27 -7.84
N ARG A 762 -0.58 -22.67 -7.96
CA ARG A 762 0.58 -21.85 -7.60
C ARG A 762 1.66 -21.96 -8.66
N ASP A 763 1.93 -20.86 -9.36
CA ASP A 763 3.06 -20.79 -10.27
C ASP A 763 4.33 -20.45 -9.46
N PHE A 764 5.33 -21.34 -9.48
CA PHE A 764 6.53 -21.22 -8.68
C PHE A 764 7.76 -21.63 -9.50
N ARG A 765 8.71 -20.72 -9.66
CA ARG A 765 9.95 -20.92 -10.44
C ARG A 765 9.70 -21.48 -11.86
N GLY A 766 8.64 -21.01 -12.53
CA GLY A 766 8.28 -21.42 -13.89
C GLY A 766 7.53 -22.75 -13.99
N VAL A 767 7.10 -23.33 -12.88
CA VAL A 767 6.29 -24.55 -12.80
C VAL A 767 4.93 -24.25 -12.19
N SER A 768 3.85 -24.76 -12.79
CA SER A 768 2.50 -24.66 -12.23
C SER A 768 2.20 -25.84 -11.31
N TYR A 769 1.94 -25.58 -10.05
CA TYR A 769 1.55 -26.57 -9.05
C TYR A 769 0.04 -26.55 -8.86
N HIS A 770 -0.61 -27.72 -9.08
CA HIS A 770 -2.02 -27.95 -8.84
C HIS A 770 -2.18 -28.74 -7.53
N ILE A 771 -2.54 -28.06 -6.47
CA ILE A 771 -2.53 -28.58 -5.11
C ILE A 771 -3.95 -28.88 -4.66
N THR A 772 -4.19 -30.10 -4.16
CA THR A 772 -5.44 -30.50 -3.52
C THR A 772 -5.18 -30.90 -2.08
N VAL A 773 -5.70 -30.15 -1.14
CA VAL A 773 -5.64 -30.45 0.29
C VAL A 773 -6.96 -31.03 0.75
N LYS A 774 -6.93 -32.17 1.42
CA LYS A 774 -8.08 -32.87 2.00
C LYS A 774 -7.93 -32.94 3.52
N ASN A 775 -8.99 -32.58 4.26
CA ASN A 775 -9.03 -32.62 5.72
C ASN A 775 -10.18 -33.50 6.23
N PRO A 776 -10.14 -34.81 5.96
CA PRO A 776 -11.24 -35.71 6.29
C PRO A 776 -11.49 -35.89 7.78
N ASN A 777 -10.49 -35.60 8.61
CA ASN A 777 -10.55 -35.77 10.06
C ASN A 777 -10.82 -34.44 10.81
N HIS A 778 -11.01 -33.35 10.07
CA HIS A 778 -11.26 -32.02 10.61
C HIS A 778 -10.21 -31.59 11.64
N VAL A 779 -8.93 -31.91 11.38
CA VAL A 779 -7.81 -31.47 12.20
C VAL A 779 -7.43 -30.03 11.87
N GLU A 780 -6.76 -29.38 12.80
CA GLU A 780 -6.30 -28.00 12.57
C GLU A 780 -4.91 -27.96 11.88
N LYS A 781 -4.07 -28.93 12.15
CA LYS A 781 -2.70 -29.06 11.58
C LYS A 781 -2.28 -30.53 11.50
N GLY A 782 -1.30 -30.81 10.64
CA GLY A 782 -0.71 -32.10 10.42
C GLY A 782 -0.95 -32.62 9.01
N VAL A 783 0.15 -33.06 8.36
CA VAL A 783 0.12 -33.71 7.06
C VAL A 783 0.49 -35.17 7.26
N VAL A 784 -0.43 -36.09 6.96
CA VAL A 784 -0.21 -37.54 7.11
C VAL A 784 0.22 -38.19 5.80
N SER A 785 -0.06 -37.58 4.65
CA SER A 785 0.44 -38.05 3.37
C SER A 785 0.55 -36.92 2.35
N MET A 786 1.57 -36.98 1.52
CA MET A 786 1.76 -36.14 0.34
C MET A 786 2.05 -37.03 -0.87
N ILE A 787 1.33 -36.82 -1.95
CA ILE A 787 1.50 -37.51 -3.24
C ILE A 787 1.77 -36.44 -4.31
N VAL A 788 2.90 -36.58 -5.02
CA VAL A 788 3.29 -35.67 -6.10
C VAL A 788 3.37 -36.49 -7.40
N ASP A 789 2.54 -36.11 -8.40
CA ASP A 789 2.40 -36.83 -9.68
C ASP A 789 2.18 -38.34 -9.51
N GLY A 790 1.37 -38.71 -8.53
CA GLY A 790 1.04 -40.11 -8.22
C GLY A 790 2.11 -40.88 -7.43
N GLN A 791 3.20 -40.20 -7.00
CA GLN A 791 4.24 -40.82 -6.18
C GLN A 791 4.23 -40.27 -4.77
N PRO A 792 4.34 -41.08 -3.71
CA PRO A 792 4.42 -40.58 -2.35
C PRO A 792 5.75 -39.83 -2.13
N VAL A 793 5.64 -38.70 -1.40
CA VAL A 793 6.80 -37.88 -0.98
C VAL A 793 6.86 -37.90 0.55
N GLU A 794 8.04 -38.05 1.09
CA GLU A 794 8.31 -38.00 2.52
C GLU A 794 8.43 -36.52 2.96
N GLY A 795 7.77 -36.15 4.04
CA GLY A 795 7.73 -34.77 4.54
C GLY A 795 6.73 -33.88 3.80
N ASN A 796 6.89 -32.56 3.96
CA ASN A 796 5.94 -31.54 3.50
C ASN A 796 6.51 -30.65 2.38
N THR A 797 7.76 -30.88 1.93
CA THR A 797 8.42 -30.07 0.90
C THR A 797 8.53 -30.85 -0.40
N ILE A 798 8.07 -30.26 -1.48
CA ILE A 798 8.16 -30.76 -2.85
C ILE A 798 9.45 -30.22 -3.42
N PRO A 799 10.47 -31.09 -3.71
CA PRO A 799 11.71 -30.64 -4.32
C PRO A 799 11.44 -30.00 -5.69
N PHE A 800 12.08 -28.86 -5.94
CA PHE A 800 11.97 -28.17 -7.23
C PHE A 800 12.63 -28.98 -8.35
N SER A 801 11.95 -29.04 -9.52
CA SER A 801 12.49 -29.63 -10.74
C SER A 801 12.16 -28.75 -11.94
N ALA A 802 13.22 -28.21 -12.56
CA ALA A 802 13.08 -27.35 -13.74
C ALA A 802 12.63 -28.10 -15.01
N GLU A 803 12.67 -29.47 -15.00
CA GLU A 803 12.21 -30.26 -16.12
C GLU A 803 10.69 -30.34 -16.23
N LYS A 804 9.97 -30.06 -15.15
CA LYS A 804 8.52 -30.14 -15.09
C LYS A 804 7.92 -28.76 -15.43
N LYS A 805 6.73 -28.79 -16.07
CA LYS A 805 5.93 -27.58 -16.31
C LYS A 805 4.68 -27.54 -15.43
N ASP A 806 4.09 -28.70 -15.19
CA ASP A 806 2.92 -28.89 -14.35
C ASP A 806 3.19 -29.99 -13.33
N VAL A 807 2.77 -29.80 -12.10
CA VAL A 807 2.91 -30.75 -11.00
C VAL A 807 1.59 -30.87 -10.26
N ASN A 808 1.09 -32.08 -10.10
CA ASN A 808 -0.12 -32.36 -9.31
C ASN A 808 0.28 -32.83 -7.91
N VAL A 809 -0.29 -32.19 -6.90
CA VAL A 809 0.00 -32.43 -5.49
C VAL A 809 -1.29 -32.77 -4.76
N GLU A 810 -1.32 -33.92 -4.09
CA GLU A 810 -2.41 -34.29 -3.17
C GLU A 810 -1.84 -34.36 -1.74
N VAL A 811 -2.46 -33.61 -0.84
CA VAL A 811 -2.10 -33.56 0.58
C VAL A 811 -3.29 -34.01 1.41
N THR A 812 -3.06 -34.93 2.33
CA THR A 812 -4.08 -35.36 3.29
C THR A 812 -3.64 -34.93 4.69
N MET A 813 -4.52 -34.21 5.38
CA MET A 813 -4.36 -33.82 6.79
C MET A 813 -4.95 -34.89 7.71
N GLY A 814 -4.29 -35.10 8.92
CA GLY A 814 -4.78 -36.07 9.88
C GLY A 814 -3.96 -36.15 11.17
#